data_fcf13a6e17aea652ff16b7ac5c3a11ce
#
_entry.id   fcf13a6e17aea652ff16b7ac5c3a11ce
#
_cell.length_a   1.000
_cell.length_b   1.000
_cell.length_c   1.000
_cell.angle_alpha   90.00
_cell.angle_beta   90.00
_cell.angle_gamma   90.00
#
_symmetry.space_group_name_H-M   'P 1'
#
loop_
_entity.id
_entity.type
_entity.pdbx_description
1 polymer ?
#
loop_
_entity_poly.entity_id
_entity_poly.type
_entity_poly.pdbx_seq_one_letter_code
_entity_poly.pdbx_strand_id
1 'polypeptide(L)'
;MPGCTLVCVGLEADDALPPCLQALADAGVFDTPILRTTPSEVPEHYWCDVLGALPDTADKVLVVSAKAEITEDLLRLGALITDQVAVALPLSLQHEIARPLMQPGEALTLSAEDLNHWLNRYAVGKPVELPLFAGFCGWINAGSLRGMGADNDGELASALRQEGLSIVLSDEAFVDDSACSQPTAFKEVLPESISAALLDRHPYTALRHPLSELNGQVKKPPKLLSRGPGAILHISHSWGGGLGRWISDFCAADDDHVHLVLKSVGTREASAQALALHLGTAPVPLKQWSLTTPIQSTSLGSYEYRQILEEIQASFSVVGIVVSTLIGHSLDVYELPVPVIQVLHDYYPWCPPLYATWENPCATCDGERLTRCLQQNPAHQFFGEERVEWYLHLRNAFMSKVTARNIPVVAPSQSVKARWQHLAPPLENYPVEVIGHGLPTWELEAFRANRWRSDASEKLHLVVLGVLSDHKGGKTLERLMPELLKRYRVTLLGTGEEAPRFARHPDLTVAKWYQLPDLPKKLAALEPDLGLLLSTVPETFSYTLSELCAAGVPPVATRMGAFEDRIEEGVTGWLVSPQGEDLLEVLSRVDGDREALMSVREHLLEKAQRSTLDMTKDYLALLPTPSPIDAKRPLCRSVVADVHVSLDAGEPSQKALFVRPGAAYRLALFQFLMYSYHKCQSSPQLSRLPRALL
;
A
#
# COMPACT_ATOMS: atom_id res chain seq x y z
N MET A 1 -26.85 23.32 9.87
CA MET A 1 -26.70 22.37 10.98
C MET A 1 -27.56 22.84 12.16
N PRO A 2 -28.77 22.29 12.37
CA PRO A 2 -29.67 22.72 13.43
C PRO A 2 -29.02 22.52 14.80
N GLY A 3 -29.14 23.55 15.66
CA GLY A 3 -28.58 23.50 17.03
C GLY A 3 -27.08 23.75 17.15
N CYS A 4 -26.40 24.22 16.09
CA CYS A 4 -24.96 24.46 16.10
C CYS A 4 -24.66 25.97 16.22
N THR A 5 -23.70 26.32 17.07
CA THR A 5 -23.21 27.69 17.30
C THR A 5 -21.80 27.83 16.74
N LEU A 6 -21.48 28.93 16.06
CA LEU A 6 -20.12 29.30 15.66
C LEU A 6 -19.54 30.30 16.65
N VAL A 7 -18.34 30.03 17.12
CA VAL A 7 -17.55 30.98 17.94
C VAL A 7 -16.27 31.34 17.19
N CYS A 8 -16.09 32.62 16.93
CA CYS A 8 -14.86 33.16 16.36
C CYS A 8 -14.03 33.85 17.44
N VAL A 9 -12.86 33.29 17.70
CA VAL A 9 -11.95 33.73 18.75
C VAL A 9 -10.93 34.71 18.19
N GLY A 10 -10.70 35.82 18.88
CA GLY A 10 -9.75 36.88 18.47
C GLY A 10 -10.36 37.99 17.62
N LEU A 11 -11.68 38.12 17.62
CA LEU A 11 -12.40 39.25 17.02
C LEU A 11 -13.21 40.00 18.07
N GLU A 12 -13.26 41.33 17.92
CA GLU A 12 -14.21 42.17 18.67
C GLU A 12 -15.58 42.20 17.98
N ALA A 13 -16.58 42.71 18.69
CA ALA A 13 -17.99 42.69 18.24
C ALA A 13 -18.21 43.31 16.85
N ASP A 14 -17.43 44.33 16.52
CA ASP A 14 -17.56 45.12 15.27
C ASP A 14 -16.59 44.70 14.16
N ASP A 15 -15.69 43.71 14.42
CA ASP A 15 -14.74 43.27 13.42
C ASP A 15 -15.41 42.47 12.28
N ALA A 16 -14.88 42.57 11.06
CA ALA A 16 -15.31 41.75 9.95
C ALA A 16 -14.89 40.30 10.11
N LEU A 17 -15.77 39.34 9.78
CA LEU A 17 -15.42 37.92 9.76
C LEU A 17 -14.42 37.62 8.65
N PRO A 18 -13.51 36.65 8.87
CA PRO A 18 -12.74 36.08 7.79
C PRO A 18 -13.64 35.60 6.64
N PRO A 19 -13.21 35.74 5.36
CA PRO A 19 -14.07 35.48 4.21
C PRO A 19 -14.70 34.08 4.20
N CYS A 20 -13.96 33.05 4.62
CA CYS A 20 -14.45 31.67 4.70
C CYS A 20 -15.56 31.53 5.75
N LEU A 21 -15.45 32.18 6.91
CA LEU A 21 -16.47 32.16 7.96
C LEU A 21 -17.70 32.99 7.55
N GLN A 22 -17.50 34.11 6.86
CA GLN A 22 -18.59 34.90 6.31
C GLN A 22 -19.40 34.09 5.29
N ALA A 23 -18.73 33.35 4.39
CA ALA A 23 -19.40 32.49 3.41
C ALA A 23 -20.22 31.37 4.09
N LEU A 24 -19.72 30.77 5.15
CA LEU A 24 -20.47 29.77 5.92
C LEU A 24 -21.67 30.37 6.69
N ALA A 25 -21.52 31.60 7.18
CA ALA A 25 -22.62 32.33 7.83
C ALA A 25 -23.71 32.69 6.82
N ASP A 26 -23.32 33.21 5.67
CA ASP A 26 -24.23 33.60 4.58
C ASP A 26 -25.00 32.42 3.99
N ALA A 27 -24.36 31.24 3.99
CA ALA A 27 -24.98 29.97 3.59
C ALA A 27 -25.98 29.42 4.63
N GLY A 28 -26.15 30.06 5.79
CA GLY A 28 -27.09 29.64 6.83
C GLY A 28 -26.70 28.30 7.48
N VAL A 29 -25.40 28.01 7.57
CA VAL A 29 -24.89 26.76 8.14
C VAL A 29 -25.15 26.69 9.66
N PHE A 30 -25.24 27.83 10.32
CA PHE A 30 -25.43 27.99 11.77
C PHE A 30 -26.75 28.69 12.09
N ASP A 31 -27.44 28.23 13.13
CA ASP A 31 -28.77 28.72 13.53
C ASP A 31 -28.73 29.96 14.43
N THR A 32 -27.56 30.26 15.02
CA THR A 32 -27.39 31.33 16.01
C THR A 32 -26.44 32.41 15.52
N PRO A 33 -26.52 33.64 16.05
CA PRO A 33 -25.51 34.65 15.77
C PRO A 33 -24.12 34.15 16.09
N ILE A 34 -23.16 34.52 15.25
CA ILE A 34 -21.75 34.18 15.46
C ILE A 34 -21.27 34.89 16.73
N LEU A 35 -20.82 34.12 17.70
CA LEU A 35 -20.23 34.66 18.90
C LEU A 35 -18.77 35.06 18.62
N ARG A 36 -18.41 36.25 19.06
CA ARG A 36 -17.05 36.78 18.96
C ARG A 36 -16.50 36.94 20.37
N THR A 37 -15.30 36.46 20.59
CA THR A 37 -14.64 36.50 21.89
C THR A 37 -13.15 36.78 21.75
N THR A 38 -12.61 37.55 22.67
CA THR A 38 -11.16 37.72 22.82
C THR A 38 -10.72 36.86 24.02
N PRO A 39 -9.88 35.85 23.79
CA PRO A 39 -9.38 35.04 24.91
C PRO A 39 -8.43 35.87 25.79
N SER A 40 -8.22 35.42 27.01
CA SER A 40 -7.18 35.98 27.86
C SER A 40 -5.81 35.86 27.17
N GLU A 41 -4.86 36.73 27.53
CA GLU A 41 -3.50 36.66 26.99
C GLU A 41 -2.73 35.39 27.45
N VAL A 42 -3.33 34.55 28.29
CA VAL A 42 -2.75 33.35 28.89
C VAL A 42 -3.15 32.14 28.05
N PRO A 43 -2.22 31.58 27.26
CA PRO A 43 -2.52 30.50 26.32
C PRO A 43 -3.05 29.18 26.95
N GLU A 44 -2.77 28.96 28.24
CA GLU A 44 -3.19 27.77 29.01
C GLU A 44 -4.69 27.74 29.32
N HIS A 45 -5.41 28.82 29.06
CA HIS A 45 -6.81 28.99 29.35
C HIS A 45 -7.69 29.11 28.12
N TYR A 46 -7.12 28.87 26.91
CA TYR A 46 -7.82 29.12 25.64
C TYR A 46 -9.20 28.46 25.57
N TRP A 47 -9.25 27.16 25.81
CA TRP A 47 -10.50 26.40 25.75
C TRP A 47 -11.41 26.70 26.95
N CYS A 48 -10.85 26.90 28.13
CA CYS A 48 -11.61 27.32 29.32
C CYS A 48 -12.26 28.69 29.11
N ASP A 49 -11.56 29.67 28.54
CA ASP A 49 -12.07 31.00 28.22
C ASP A 49 -13.19 30.95 27.17
N VAL A 50 -13.02 30.12 26.14
CA VAL A 50 -14.06 29.89 25.14
C VAL A 50 -15.32 29.33 25.77
N LEU A 51 -15.21 28.34 26.65
CA LEU A 51 -16.33 27.74 27.34
C LEU A 51 -17.04 28.75 28.26
N GLY A 52 -16.27 29.58 28.95
CA GLY A 52 -16.82 30.64 29.81
C GLY A 52 -17.61 31.72 29.09
N ALA A 53 -17.33 31.92 27.81
CA ALA A 53 -18.00 32.87 26.93
C ALA A 53 -19.28 32.32 26.27
N LEU A 54 -19.56 31.00 26.37
CA LEU A 54 -20.69 30.38 25.69
C LEU A 54 -22.02 30.64 26.41
N PRO A 55 -23.11 30.91 25.67
CA PRO A 55 -24.45 30.97 26.23
C PRO A 55 -24.92 29.59 26.68
N ASP A 56 -25.75 29.55 27.72
CA ASP A 56 -26.29 28.31 28.30
C ASP A 56 -27.08 27.45 27.31
N THR A 57 -27.53 28.03 26.21
CA THR A 57 -28.32 27.36 25.17
C THR A 57 -27.49 26.71 24.07
N ALA A 58 -26.17 26.92 24.04
CA ALA A 58 -25.31 26.34 23.01
C ALA A 58 -25.00 24.86 23.32
N ASP A 59 -25.30 23.94 22.46
CA ASP A 59 -25.03 22.50 22.61
C ASP A 59 -23.79 22.05 21.85
N LYS A 60 -23.83 22.14 20.49
CA LYS A 60 -22.69 21.84 19.61
C LYS A 60 -22.08 23.14 19.11
N VAL A 61 -20.81 23.32 19.35
CA VAL A 61 -20.11 24.56 19.05
C VAL A 61 -18.90 24.30 18.18
N LEU A 62 -18.80 25.02 17.06
CA LEU A 62 -17.57 25.12 16.28
C LEU A 62 -16.77 26.33 16.78
N VAL A 63 -15.57 26.08 17.24
CA VAL A 63 -14.61 27.10 17.65
C VAL A 63 -13.59 27.30 16.56
N VAL A 64 -13.34 28.53 16.17
CA VAL A 64 -12.37 28.90 15.13
C VAL A 64 -11.61 30.14 15.55
N SER A 65 -10.27 30.10 15.47
CA SER A 65 -9.46 31.30 15.61
C SER A 65 -9.58 32.20 14.37
N ALA A 66 -9.74 33.50 14.56
CA ALA A 66 -9.80 34.47 13.47
C ALA A 66 -8.52 34.54 12.62
N LYS A 67 -7.40 34.06 13.15
CA LYS A 67 -6.09 34.01 12.48
C LYS A 67 -5.82 32.69 11.76
N ALA A 68 -6.70 31.69 11.90
CA ALA A 68 -6.52 30.39 11.29
C ALA A 68 -7.12 30.37 9.87
N GLU A 69 -6.41 29.73 8.92
CA GLU A 69 -6.97 29.43 7.61
C GLU A 69 -7.73 28.10 7.69
N ILE A 70 -9.02 28.14 7.42
CA ILE A 70 -9.93 26.99 7.48
C ILE A 70 -10.59 26.74 6.11
N THR A 71 -11.06 25.51 5.92
CA THR A 71 -11.91 25.12 4.80
C THR A 71 -13.24 24.57 5.33
N GLU A 72 -14.21 24.37 4.42
CA GLU A 72 -15.52 23.76 4.76
C GLU A 72 -15.37 22.33 5.31
N ASP A 73 -14.23 21.65 5.08
CA ASP A 73 -13.95 20.31 5.60
C ASP A 73 -14.02 20.24 7.12
N LEU A 74 -13.73 21.36 7.81
CA LEU A 74 -13.84 21.45 9.27
C LEU A 74 -15.26 21.16 9.76
N LEU A 75 -16.29 21.41 8.95
CA LEU A 75 -17.68 21.12 9.30
C LEU A 75 -17.95 19.62 9.48
N ARG A 76 -17.18 18.75 8.82
CA ARG A 76 -17.35 17.29 8.90
C ARG A 76 -17.08 16.76 10.32
N LEU A 77 -16.16 17.38 11.02
CA LEU A 77 -15.81 16.96 12.38
C LEU A 77 -16.99 17.09 13.38
N GLY A 78 -17.98 17.93 13.08
CA GLY A 78 -19.20 18.04 13.88
C GLY A 78 -19.98 16.72 14.00
N ALA A 79 -19.84 15.81 13.03
CA ALA A 79 -20.44 14.48 13.08
C ALA A 79 -19.77 13.55 14.09
N LEU A 80 -18.54 13.85 14.51
CA LEU A 80 -17.82 13.07 15.52
C LEU A 80 -18.28 13.37 16.95
N ILE A 81 -18.92 14.51 17.18
CA ILE A 81 -19.44 14.91 18.50
C ILE A 81 -20.62 14.02 18.89
N THR A 82 -20.45 13.29 19.98
CA THR A 82 -21.43 12.33 20.53
C THR A 82 -21.49 12.44 22.05
N ASP A 83 -22.26 11.59 22.71
CA ASP A 83 -22.29 11.50 24.17
C ASP A 83 -20.97 10.99 24.78
N GLN A 84 -20.08 10.42 23.97
CA GLN A 84 -18.76 9.93 24.41
C GLN A 84 -17.60 10.80 23.89
N VAL A 85 -17.81 11.57 22.83
CA VAL A 85 -16.81 12.47 22.24
C VAL A 85 -17.20 13.91 22.52
N ALA A 86 -16.53 14.51 23.48
CA ALA A 86 -16.78 15.89 23.88
C ALA A 86 -16.10 16.92 22.98
N VAL A 87 -14.97 16.54 22.37
CA VAL A 87 -14.15 17.46 21.56
C VAL A 87 -13.64 16.74 20.31
N ALA A 88 -13.75 17.38 19.14
CA ALA A 88 -13.19 16.88 17.89
C ALA A 88 -12.31 17.96 17.24
N LEU A 89 -11.02 17.66 17.12
CA LEU A 89 -9.96 18.56 16.64
C LEU A 89 -9.51 18.18 15.23
N PRO A 90 -9.24 19.16 14.35
CA PRO A 90 -8.58 18.92 13.07
C PRO A 90 -7.08 18.71 13.25
N LEU A 91 -6.41 18.22 12.18
CA LEU A 91 -4.97 18.36 12.05
C LEU A 91 -4.59 19.84 12.03
N SER A 92 -3.47 20.21 12.65
CA SER A 92 -2.98 21.59 12.70
C SER A 92 -1.45 21.66 12.68
N LEU A 93 -0.88 22.85 12.50
CA LEU A 93 0.57 23.06 12.49
C LEU A 93 1.14 23.44 13.85
N GLN A 94 0.36 24.01 14.73
CA GLN A 94 0.87 24.63 15.97
C GLN A 94 1.21 23.63 17.06
N HIS A 95 0.54 22.49 17.10
CA HIS A 95 0.80 21.49 18.13
C HIS A 95 1.36 20.19 17.53
N GLU A 96 2.48 19.69 18.07
CA GLU A 96 3.14 18.47 17.56
C GLU A 96 2.20 17.27 17.47
N ILE A 97 1.31 17.09 18.46
CA ILE A 97 0.33 15.99 18.50
C ILE A 97 -0.72 16.14 17.39
N ALA A 98 -1.11 17.37 17.03
CA ALA A 98 -2.05 17.64 15.95
C ALA A 98 -1.37 17.67 14.57
N ARG A 99 -0.04 17.49 14.53
CA ARG A 99 0.80 17.52 13.33
C ARG A 99 1.48 16.18 13.01
N PRO A 100 0.81 15.04 13.13
CA PRO A 100 1.45 13.72 12.94
C PRO A 100 1.90 13.44 11.51
N LEU A 101 1.43 14.23 10.54
CA LEU A 101 1.75 14.07 9.12
C LEU A 101 3.16 14.57 8.75
N MET A 102 3.76 15.45 9.56
CA MET A 102 5.02 16.10 9.24
C MET A 102 6.15 15.48 10.06
N GLN A 103 7.36 15.47 9.49
CA GLN A 103 8.56 15.19 10.27
C GLN A 103 8.92 16.39 11.16
N PRO A 104 9.53 16.19 12.32
CA PRO A 104 10.03 17.29 13.12
C PRO A 104 10.95 18.19 12.29
N GLY A 105 10.65 19.50 12.24
CA GLY A 105 11.43 20.49 11.48
C GLY A 105 11.11 20.58 9.98
N GLU A 106 10.23 19.74 9.44
CA GLU A 106 9.75 19.85 8.07
C GLU A 106 8.75 21.00 7.93
N ALA A 107 8.88 21.82 6.88
CA ALA A 107 7.94 22.87 6.57
C ALA A 107 6.85 22.37 5.58
N LEU A 108 5.60 22.73 5.83
CA LEU A 108 4.52 22.51 4.89
C LEU A 108 4.60 23.59 3.81
N THR A 109 4.63 23.19 2.54
CA THR A 109 4.60 24.09 1.38
C THR A 109 3.24 24.11 0.68
N LEU A 110 2.31 23.25 1.10
CA LEU A 110 0.95 23.18 0.60
C LEU A 110 0.07 24.17 1.36
N SER A 111 -0.91 24.79 0.65
CA SER A 111 -1.96 25.56 1.29
C SER A 111 -2.89 24.66 2.11
N ALA A 112 -3.67 25.26 3.03
CA ALA A 112 -4.69 24.51 3.78
C ALA A 112 -5.71 23.85 2.84
N GLU A 113 -6.07 24.52 1.75
CA GLU A 113 -6.99 24.01 0.72
C GLU A 113 -6.39 22.79 0.00
N ASP A 114 -5.13 22.86 -0.46
CA ASP A 114 -4.46 21.76 -1.14
C ASP A 114 -4.31 20.53 -0.24
N LEU A 115 -3.97 20.74 1.03
CA LEU A 115 -3.82 19.66 1.99
C LEU A 115 -5.16 19.02 2.35
N ASN A 116 -6.22 19.82 2.57
CA ASN A 116 -7.56 19.27 2.78
C ASN A 116 -8.05 18.48 1.58
N HIS A 117 -7.76 18.98 0.39
CA HIS A 117 -8.01 18.29 -0.88
C HIS A 117 -7.35 16.89 -0.93
N TRP A 118 -6.08 16.83 -0.55
CA TRP A 118 -5.32 15.59 -0.48
C TRP A 118 -5.87 14.66 0.63
N LEU A 119 -6.20 15.20 1.80
CA LEU A 119 -6.79 14.45 2.91
C LEU A 119 -8.17 13.87 2.55
N ASN A 120 -8.96 14.54 1.74
CA ASN A 120 -10.21 14.00 1.24
C ASN A 120 -10.05 12.67 0.51
N ARG A 121 -8.87 12.42 -0.06
CA ARG A 121 -8.53 11.17 -0.74
C ARG A 121 -7.82 10.17 0.17
N TYR A 122 -6.88 10.63 0.97
CA TYR A 122 -5.95 9.76 1.70
C TYR A 122 -6.20 9.69 3.21
N ALA A 123 -7.09 10.51 3.76
CA ALA A 123 -7.41 10.44 5.18
C ALA A 123 -7.86 9.04 5.57
N VAL A 124 -7.31 8.55 6.67
CA VAL A 124 -7.67 7.25 7.26
C VAL A 124 -9.12 7.27 7.75
N GLY A 125 -9.59 8.48 8.15
CA GLY A 125 -10.95 8.71 8.62
C GLY A 125 -11.27 8.02 9.95
N LYS A 126 -10.25 7.71 10.72
CA LYS A 126 -10.35 7.07 12.03
C LYS A 126 -9.93 8.10 13.09
N PRO A 127 -10.85 8.64 13.87
CA PRO A 127 -10.50 9.59 14.91
C PRO A 127 -9.61 8.94 15.98
N VAL A 128 -8.61 9.69 16.43
CA VAL A 128 -7.64 9.26 17.45
C VAL A 128 -7.88 10.00 18.72
N GLU A 129 -8.05 9.30 19.84
CA GLU A 129 -8.21 9.90 21.17
C GLU A 129 -6.91 10.59 21.60
N LEU A 130 -7.02 11.83 22.07
CA LEU A 130 -5.91 12.62 22.60
C LEU A 130 -6.01 12.81 24.11
N PRO A 131 -4.87 12.93 24.80
CA PRO A 131 -4.84 13.18 26.24
C PRO A 131 -5.11 14.64 26.61
N LEU A 132 -5.09 15.55 25.64
CA LEU A 132 -5.20 16.99 25.86
C LEU A 132 -5.77 17.69 24.64
N PHE A 133 -6.12 18.97 24.79
CA PHE A 133 -6.47 19.84 23.68
C PHE A 133 -5.24 20.15 22.83
N ALA A 134 -5.42 20.21 21.51
CA ALA A 134 -4.37 20.53 20.56
C ALA A 134 -4.91 21.47 19.47
N GLY A 135 -4.25 22.61 19.26
CA GLY A 135 -4.66 23.61 18.28
C GLY A 135 -5.75 24.57 18.75
N PHE A 136 -6.17 25.46 17.86
CA PHE A 136 -7.04 26.60 18.12
C PHE A 136 -8.40 26.51 17.45
N CYS A 137 -8.70 25.40 16.81
CA CYS A 137 -9.96 25.18 16.12
C CYS A 137 -10.50 23.78 16.43
N GLY A 138 -11.81 23.64 16.46
CA GLY A 138 -12.44 22.33 16.64
C GLY A 138 -13.90 22.41 17.03
N TRP A 139 -14.52 21.25 17.08
CA TRP A 139 -15.88 21.09 17.55
C TRP A 139 -15.91 20.67 19.01
N ILE A 140 -16.85 21.21 19.80
CA ILE A 140 -17.07 20.87 21.18
C ILE A 140 -18.55 20.56 21.45
N ASN A 141 -18.79 19.64 22.38
CA ASN A 141 -20.08 19.44 23.04
C ASN A 141 -20.12 20.31 24.28
N ALA A 142 -20.65 21.52 24.15
CA ALA A 142 -20.68 22.47 25.23
C ALA A 142 -21.53 21.99 26.45
N GLY A 143 -22.59 21.21 26.19
CA GLY A 143 -23.42 20.62 27.24
C GLY A 143 -22.63 19.68 28.14
N SER A 144 -21.74 18.84 27.58
CA SER A 144 -20.90 17.92 28.33
C SER A 144 -19.76 18.60 29.09
N LEU A 145 -19.35 19.80 28.65
CA LEU A 145 -18.22 20.53 29.23
C LEU A 145 -18.63 21.50 30.33
N ARG A 146 -19.92 21.89 30.39
CA ARG A 146 -20.43 22.80 31.41
C ARG A 146 -20.37 22.17 32.78
N GLY A 147 -19.92 22.97 33.74
CA GLY A 147 -19.82 22.57 35.13
C GLY A 147 -18.57 21.75 35.49
N MET A 148 -17.72 21.50 34.58
CA MET A 148 -16.38 20.98 34.85
C MET A 148 -15.52 22.13 35.35
N GLY A 149 -15.40 22.27 36.70
CA GLY A 149 -14.59 23.30 37.31
C GLY A 149 -13.11 23.07 37.06
N ALA A 150 -12.58 23.67 36.01
CA ALA A 150 -11.17 23.59 35.61
C ALA A 150 -10.61 25.00 35.51
N ASP A 151 -9.41 25.20 36.03
CA ASP A 151 -8.73 26.49 35.98
C ASP A 151 -7.88 26.67 34.75
N ASN A 152 -7.58 25.56 34.01
CA ASN A 152 -6.81 25.56 32.75
C ASN A 152 -7.20 24.38 31.84
N ASP A 153 -6.75 24.43 30.60
CA ASP A 153 -7.06 23.44 29.54
C ASP A 153 -6.56 22.01 29.88
N GLY A 154 -5.46 21.89 30.65
CA GLY A 154 -4.93 20.60 31.10
C GLY A 154 -5.84 19.95 32.16
N GLU A 155 -6.31 20.74 33.12
CA GLU A 155 -7.28 20.28 34.12
C GLU A 155 -8.62 19.93 33.48
N LEU A 156 -9.07 20.73 32.50
CA LEU A 156 -10.27 20.46 31.71
C LEU A 156 -10.16 19.12 30.96
N ALA A 157 -9.03 18.86 30.31
CA ALA A 157 -8.79 17.59 29.66
C ALA A 157 -8.75 16.41 30.62
N SER A 158 -8.22 16.60 31.83
CA SER A 158 -8.22 15.57 32.88
C SER A 158 -9.65 15.30 33.42
N ALA A 159 -10.43 16.36 33.65
CA ALA A 159 -11.83 16.22 34.09
C ALA A 159 -12.68 15.47 33.05
N LEU A 160 -12.52 15.78 31.77
CA LEU A 160 -13.19 15.04 30.68
C LEU A 160 -12.91 13.54 30.75
N ARG A 161 -11.63 13.14 30.90
CA ARG A 161 -11.26 11.72 30.99
C ARG A 161 -11.86 11.04 32.25
N GLN A 162 -11.90 11.72 33.35
CA GLN A 162 -12.52 11.17 34.60
C GLN A 162 -14.01 10.90 34.40
N GLU A 163 -14.70 11.72 33.63
CA GLU A 163 -16.11 11.52 33.26
C GLU A 163 -16.31 10.55 32.10
N GLY A 164 -15.24 9.95 31.59
CA GLY A 164 -15.29 9.00 30.48
C GLY A 164 -15.53 9.64 29.10
N LEU A 165 -15.29 10.94 28.96
CA LEU A 165 -15.44 11.71 27.75
C LEU A 165 -14.10 11.83 27.01
N SER A 166 -14.13 11.80 25.68
CA SER A 166 -12.94 11.79 24.83
C SER A 166 -12.74 13.10 24.08
N ILE A 167 -11.47 13.50 23.99
CA ILE A 167 -10.98 14.48 23.01
C ILE A 167 -10.40 13.67 21.83
N VAL A 168 -10.80 13.96 20.61
CA VAL A 168 -10.33 13.22 19.43
C VAL A 168 -9.69 14.14 18.40
N LEU A 169 -8.66 13.64 17.73
CA LEU A 169 -8.05 14.22 16.53
C LEU A 169 -8.55 13.46 15.31
N SER A 170 -8.90 14.17 14.25
CA SER A 170 -9.30 13.56 12.98
C SER A 170 -8.48 14.12 11.83
N ASP A 171 -8.04 13.22 10.93
CA ASP A 171 -7.39 13.57 9.67
C ASP A 171 -8.37 13.94 8.55
N GLU A 172 -9.66 14.12 8.90
CA GLU A 172 -10.69 14.51 7.95
C GLU A 172 -10.69 16.00 7.61
N ALA A 173 -9.99 16.80 8.41
CA ALA A 173 -9.79 18.21 8.18
C ALA A 173 -8.41 18.66 8.68
N PHE A 174 -7.86 19.64 7.99
CA PHE A 174 -6.63 20.34 8.37
C PHE A 174 -6.93 21.83 8.49
N VAL A 175 -6.29 22.48 9.44
CA VAL A 175 -6.36 23.92 9.68
C VAL A 175 -4.94 24.48 9.72
N ASP A 176 -4.68 25.52 8.95
CA ASP A 176 -3.43 26.28 9.09
C ASP A 176 -3.62 27.35 10.18
N ASP A 177 -3.12 27.05 11.36
CA ASP A 177 -3.10 27.92 12.51
C ASP A 177 -1.71 28.54 12.77
N SER A 178 -0.83 28.53 11.78
CA SER A 178 0.54 29.05 11.88
C SER A 178 0.62 30.54 12.27
N ALA A 179 -0.40 31.31 11.93
CA ALA A 179 -0.52 32.72 12.32
C ALA A 179 -1.07 32.94 13.74
N CYS A 180 -1.52 31.90 14.41
CA CYS A 180 -1.95 31.95 15.80
C CYS A 180 -0.71 31.99 16.72
N SER A 181 -0.79 32.79 17.78
CA SER A 181 0.31 32.90 18.75
C SER A 181 0.51 31.57 19.47
N GLN A 182 1.70 30.99 19.41
CA GLN A 182 2.01 29.77 20.16
C GLN A 182 1.83 29.97 21.64
N PRO A 183 1.02 29.16 22.31
CA PRO A 183 1.11 29.00 23.77
C PRO A 183 2.42 28.30 24.08
N THR A 184 3.34 28.99 24.78
CA THR A 184 4.56 28.38 25.32
C THR A 184 4.25 27.22 26.29
N ALA A 185 3.06 27.18 26.84
CA ALA A 185 2.58 26.20 27.82
C ALA A 185 2.34 24.80 27.29
N PHE A 186 2.01 24.60 26.00
CA PHE A 186 1.82 23.24 25.46
C PHE A 186 3.10 22.39 25.45
N LYS A 187 4.27 23.00 25.47
CA LYS A 187 5.55 22.28 25.59
C LYS A 187 5.80 21.71 27.00
N GLU A 188 5.17 22.29 28.02
CA GLU A 188 5.39 21.89 29.42
C GLU A 188 4.39 20.80 29.88
N VAL A 189 3.26 20.62 29.21
CA VAL A 189 2.20 19.68 29.62
C VAL A 189 2.53 18.22 29.33
N LEU A 190 3.27 17.93 28.23
CA LEU A 190 3.70 16.58 27.90
C LEU A 190 5.24 16.49 27.93
N PRO A 191 5.81 15.56 28.70
CA PRO A 191 7.23 15.23 28.56
C PRO A 191 7.59 14.91 27.12
N GLU A 192 8.74 15.36 26.64
CA GLU A 192 9.22 15.15 25.26
C GLU A 192 9.21 13.67 24.87
N SER A 193 9.49 12.77 25.83
CA SER A 193 9.44 11.32 25.63
C SER A 193 8.03 10.80 25.32
N ILE A 194 7.00 11.42 25.88
CA ILE A 194 5.59 11.03 25.66
C ILE A 194 5.11 11.59 24.32
N SER A 195 5.44 12.84 23.98
CA SER A 195 5.15 13.41 22.67
C SER A 195 5.78 12.59 21.55
N ALA A 196 7.06 12.22 21.69
CA ALA A 196 7.75 11.37 20.70
C ALA A 196 7.09 10.00 20.56
N ALA A 197 6.71 9.35 21.67
CA ALA A 197 6.04 8.05 21.66
C ALA A 197 4.66 8.10 20.98
N LEU A 198 3.90 9.18 21.20
CA LEU A 198 2.63 9.42 20.53
C LEU A 198 2.81 9.60 19.03
N LEU A 199 3.79 10.43 18.63
CA LEU A 199 4.08 10.69 17.22
C LEU A 199 4.55 9.43 16.49
N ASP A 200 5.41 8.62 17.11
CA ASP A 200 5.92 7.39 16.50
C ASP A 200 4.84 6.32 16.29
N ARG A 201 3.85 6.28 17.16
CA ARG A 201 2.77 5.28 17.13
C ARG A 201 1.48 5.81 16.50
N HIS A 202 1.44 7.08 16.14
CA HIS A 202 0.24 7.70 15.64
C HIS A 202 -0.22 7.04 14.34
N PRO A 203 -1.49 6.63 14.20
CA PRO A 203 -1.98 5.93 13.01
C PRO A 203 -1.83 6.74 11.72
N TYR A 204 -1.79 8.08 11.80
CA TYR A 204 -1.62 8.95 10.63
C TYR A 204 -0.16 9.06 10.14
N THR A 205 0.82 8.49 10.86
CA THR A 205 2.23 8.50 10.40
C THR A 205 2.43 7.80 9.07
N ALA A 206 1.55 6.85 8.71
CA ALA A 206 1.57 6.21 7.40
C ALA A 206 1.31 7.16 6.24
N LEU A 207 0.69 8.32 6.49
CA LEU A 207 0.44 9.37 5.49
C LEU A 207 1.67 10.26 5.24
N ARG A 208 2.69 10.21 6.10
CA ARG A 208 3.89 11.07 5.99
C ARG A 208 4.63 10.89 4.67
N HIS A 209 4.84 9.65 4.24
CA HIS A 209 5.58 9.39 3.01
C HIS A 209 4.86 9.91 1.76
N PRO A 210 3.59 9.58 1.52
CA PRO A 210 2.83 10.14 0.40
C PRO A 210 2.73 11.67 0.46
N LEU A 211 2.58 12.26 1.65
CA LEU A 211 2.53 13.70 1.82
C LEU A 211 3.89 14.37 1.52
N SER A 212 4.99 13.79 1.98
CA SER A 212 6.34 14.29 1.70
C SER A 212 6.65 14.29 0.21
N GLU A 213 6.23 13.26 -0.52
CA GLU A 213 6.34 13.22 -1.99
C GLU A 213 5.54 14.34 -2.65
N LEU A 214 4.31 14.58 -2.21
CA LEU A 214 3.47 15.65 -2.72
C LEU A 214 4.04 17.03 -2.39
N ASN A 215 4.49 17.23 -1.16
CA ASN A 215 5.09 18.49 -0.67
C ASN A 215 6.35 18.89 -1.46
N GLY A 216 7.12 17.91 -1.93
CA GLY A 216 8.30 18.15 -2.80
C GLY A 216 8.00 18.39 -4.28
N GLN A 217 6.79 18.08 -4.75
CA GLN A 217 6.46 18.08 -6.18
C GLN A 217 5.69 19.31 -6.68
N VAL A 218 5.36 20.31 -5.90
CA VAL A 218 4.53 21.51 -6.22
C VAL A 218 4.12 21.62 -7.70
N LYS A 219 3.32 20.70 -8.21
CA LYS A 219 2.73 20.75 -9.54
C LYS A 219 1.31 20.20 -9.48
N LYS A 220 0.33 21.12 -9.38
CA LYS A 220 -1.11 20.91 -9.41
C LYS A 220 -1.65 19.91 -8.39
N PRO A 221 -2.49 20.35 -7.45
CA PRO A 221 -3.20 19.44 -6.56
C PRO A 221 -4.01 18.44 -7.40
N PRO A 222 -4.11 17.17 -6.95
CA PRO A 222 -5.02 16.22 -7.56
C PRO A 222 -6.44 16.76 -7.50
N LYS A 223 -7.23 16.55 -8.55
CA LYS A 223 -8.65 16.94 -8.57
C LYS A 223 -9.37 16.42 -7.34
N LEU A 224 -10.25 17.25 -6.78
CA LEU A 224 -11.23 16.88 -5.75
C LEU A 224 -11.92 15.59 -6.15
N LEU A 225 -11.64 14.53 -5.41
CA LEU A 225 -12.43 13.32 -5.44
C LEU A 225 -13.21 13.30 -4.13
N SER A 226 -14.52 13.23 -4.24
CA SER A 226 -15.36 12.94 -3.09
C SER A 226 -14.81 11.68 -2.40
N ARG A 227 -14.83 11.62 -1.07
CA ARG A 227 -14.52 10.40 -0.35
C ARG A 227 -15.24 9.23 -0.98
N GLY A 228 -14.48 8.24 -1.38
CA GLY A 228 -15.00 7.01 -1.93
C GLY A 228 -15.88 6.26 -0.94
N PRO A 229 -16.62 5.27 -1.42
CA PRO A 229 -17.64 4.54 -0.65
C PRO A 229 -17.08 3.70 0.51
N GLY A 230 -15.77 3.62 0.69
CA GLY A 230 -15.13 2.85 1.76
C GLY A 230 -13.74 2.35 1.39
N ALA A 231 -13.21 1.40 2.17
CA ALA A 231 -11.89 0.84 1.98
C ALA A 231 -11.92 -0.51 1.27
N ILE A 232 -10.97 -0.76 0.37
CA ILE A 232 -10.69 -2.08 -0.20
C ILE A 232 -9.51 -2.69 0.55
N LEU A 233 -9.69 -3.89 1.10
CA LEU A 233 -8.67 -4.62 1.82
C LEU A 233 -7.99 -5.64 0.91
N HIS A 234 -6.71 -5.44 0.63
CA HIS A 234 -5.86 -6.40 -0.08
C HIS A 234 -5.20 -7.35 0.92
N ILE A 235 -5.28 -8.65 0.67
CA ILE A 235 -4.61 -9.69 1.45
C ILE A 235 -3.36 -10.12 0.69
N SER A 236 -2.18 -9.95 1.32
CA SER A 236 -0.88 -10.12 0.68
C SER A 236 0.16 -10.68 1.63
N HIS A 237 1.31 -11.06 1.11
CA HIS A 237 2.53 -11.36 1.89
C HIS A 237 3.57 -10.25 1.73
N SER A 238 4.60 -10.24 2.59
CA SER A 238 5.66 -9.24 2.59
C SER A 238 6.84 -9.52 1.64
N TRP A 239 6.78 -10.59 0.83
CA TRP A 239 7.91 -11.04 0.00
C TRP A 239 8.19 -10.16 -1.24
N GLY A 240 7.26 -9.26 -1.60
CA GLY A 240 7.41 -8.39 -2.76
C GLY A 240 7.18 -9.11 -4.10
N GLY A 241 7.97 -8.72 -5.11
CA GLY A 241 7.86 -9.31 -6.46
C GLY A 241 6.67 -8.80 -7.28
N GLY A 242 6.22 -9.63 -8.23
CA GLY A 242 5.13 -9.27 -9.14
C GLY A 242 3.80 -8.97 -8.45
N LEU A 243 3.51 -9.67 -7.36
CA LEU A 243 2.30 -9.47 -6.55
C LEU A 243 2.31 -8.11 -5.85
N GLY A 244 3.44 -7.72 -5.24
CA GLY A 244 3.57 -6.41 -4.62
C GLY A 244 3.43 -5.27 -5.64
N ARG A 245 3.98 -5.44 -6.84
CA ARG A 245 3.81 -4.51 -7.96
C ARG A 245 2.35 -4.41 -8.39
N TRP A 246 1.67 -5.54 -8.57
CA TRP A 246 0.26 -5.55 -8.96
C TRP A 246 -0.63 -4.78 -7.99
N ILE A 247 -0.43 -4.97 -6.68
CA ILE A 247 -1.15 -4.22 -5.64
C ILE A 247 -0.81 -2.72 -5.74
N SER A 248 0.46 -2.38 -5.95
CA SER A 248 0.89 -0.99 -6.11
C SER A 248 0.22 -0.32 -7.31
N ASP A 249 0.22 -1.00 -8.44
CA ASP A 249 -0.40 -0.52 -9.69
C ASP A 249 -1.92 -0.39 -9.52
N PHE A 250 -2.56 -1.32 -8.81
CA PHE A 250 -3.98 -1.28 -8.50
C PHE A 250 -4.32 -0.07 -7.62
N CYS A 251 -3.60 0.09 -6.50
CA CYS A 251 -3.82 1.21 -5.58
C CYS A 251 -3.59 2.58 -6.23
N ALA A 252 -2.61 2.66 -7.15
CA ALA A 252 -2.30 3.90 -7.87
C ALA A 252 -3.33 4.26 -8.95
N ALA A 253 -4.07 3.26 -9.45
CA ALA A 253 -5.05 3.45 -10.53
C ALA A 253 -6.47 3.67 -10.05
N ASP A 254 -6.77 3.44 -8.76
CA ASP A 254 -8.08 3.66 -8.16
C ASP A 254 -8.06 4.91 -7.29
N ASP A 255 -8.71 5.94 -7.76
CA ASP A 255 -8.82 7.22 -7.08
C ASP A 255 -10.07 7.31 -6.18
N ASP A 256 -10.98 6.34 -6.28
CA ASP A 256 -12.28 6.40 -5.62
C ASP A 256 -12.30 5.73 -4.25
N HIS A 257 -11.42 4.75 -4.00
CA HIS A 257 -11.39 3.99 -2.76
C HIS A 257 -10.11 4.23 -1.95
N VAL A 258 -10.21 4.05 -0.63
CA VAL A 258 -9.05 3.90 0.23
C VAL A 258 -8.55 2.45 0.14
N HIS A 259 -7.27 2.26 -0.13
CA HIS A 259 -6.68 0.93 -0.17
C HIS A 259 -5.93 0.61 1.12
N LEU A 260 -6.26 -0.54 1.70
CA LEU A 260 -5.56 -1.13 2.84
C LEU A 260 -4.88 -2.42 2.38
N VAL A 261 -3.67 -2.67 2.84
CA VAL A 261 -2.94 -3.91 2.50
C VAL A 261 -2.54 -4.61 3.77
N LEU A 262 -3.20 -5.74 4.07
CA LEU A 262 -2.83 -6.62 5.17
C LEU A 262 -1.77 -7.61 4.69
N LYS A 263 -0.56 -7.46 5.19
CA LYS A 263 0.59 -8.30 4.83
C LYS A 263 0.89 -9.31 5.93
N SER A 264 1.04 -10.56 5.57
CA SER A 264 1.70 -11.54 6.44
C SER A 264 3.20 -11.26 6.47
N VAL A 265 3.76 -11.18 7.67
CA VAL A 265 5.17 -10.84 7.89
C VAL A 265 5.93 -12.10 8.29
N GLY A 266 6.71 -12.60 7.36
CA GLY A 266 7.52 -13.82 7.51
C GLY A 266 8.44 -13.97 6.32
N THR A 267 9.21 -15.06 6.29
CA THR A 267 10.05 -15.45 5.16
C THR A 267 9.46 -16.68 4.47
N ARG A 268 10.07 -17.09 3.37
CA ARG A 268 9.68 -18.33 2.67
C ARG A 268 9.96 -19.57 3.50
N GLU A 269 10.91 -19.50 4.41
CA GLU A 269 11.37 -20.61 5.27
C GLU A 269 10.75 -20.53 6.67
N ALA A 270 10.22 -19.40 7.07
CA ALA A 270 9.69 -19.16 8.41
C ALA A 270 8.23 -18.74 8.39
N SER A 271 7.48 -19.27 9.34
CA SER A 271 6.07 -18.95 9.58
C SER A 271 5.83 -17.44 9.70
N ALA A 272 4.66 -16.98 9.27
CA ALA A 272 4.21 -15.64 9.57
C ALA A 272 3.96 -15.47 11.06
N GLN A 273 4.78 -14.67 11.72
CA GLN A 273 4.69 -14.37 13.14
C GLN A 273 3.93 -13.08 13.42
N ALA A 274 3.65 -12.29 12.40
CA ALA A 274 2.96 -11.03 12.52
C ALA A 274 2.13 -10.72 11.26
N LEU A 275 1.12 -9.86 11.45
CA LEU A 275 0.37 -9.23 10.38
C LEU A 275 0.59 -7.72 10.44
N ALA A 276 0.80 -7.09 9.31
CA ALA A 276 0.99 -5.65 9.20
C ALA A 276 -0.03 -5.03 8.24
N LEU A 277 -0.79 -4.05 8.72
CA LEU A 277 -1.75 -3.30 7.91
C LEU A 277 -1.10 -2.02 7.40
N HIS A 278 -1.09 -1.84 6.10
CA HIS A 278 -0.55 -0.66 5.44
C HIS A 278 -1.66 0.15 4.75
N LEU A 279 -1.47 1.48 4.66
CA LEU A 279 -2.26 2.33 3.80
C LEU A 279 -1.66 2.26 2.38
N GLY A 280 -2.36 1.61 1.46
CA GLY A 280 -1.85 1.39 0.10
C GLY A 280 -0.42 0.84 0.09
N THR A 281 0.48 1.55 -0.57
CA THR A 281 1.90 1.18 -0.69
C THR A 281 2.82 1.81 0.35
N ALA A 282 2.25 2.52 1.33
CA ALA A 282 3.05 3.17 2.38
C ALA A 282 4.02 2.18 3.04
N PRO A 283 5.31 2.52 3.19
CA PRO A 283 6.31 1.61 3.73
C PRO A 283 6.10 1.32 5.22
N VAL A 284 5.54 2.28 5.97
CA VAL A 284 5.26 2.14 7.40
C VAL A 284 3.84 1.60 7.58
N PRO A 285 3.65 0.52 8.37
CA PRO A 285 2.30 0.01 8.63
C PRO A 285 1.51 0.95 9.55
N LEU A 286 0.21 1.06 9.29
CA LEU A 286 -0.76 1.70 10.21
C LEU A 286 -0.80 0.98 11.56
N LYS A 287 -0.77 -0.36 11.50
CA LYS A 287 -0.78 -1.23 12.68
C LYS A 287 -0.12 -2.54 12.38
N GLN A 288 0.51 -3.14 13.39
CA GLN A 288 1.07 -4.47 13.34
C GLN A 288 0.60 -5.28 14.55
N TRP A 289 0.24 -6.54 14.31
CA TRP A 289 -0.12 -7.52 15.34
C TRP A 289 0.89 -8.65 15.33
N SER A 290 1.42 -8.99 16.52
CA SER A 290 2.20 -10.22 16.70
C SER A 290 1.23 -11.36 16.95
N LEU A 291 1.35 -12.45 16.21
CA LEU A 291 0.51 -13.63 16.37
C LEU A 291 1.04 -14.50 17.51
N THR A 292 0.17 -14.85 18.45
CA THR A 292 0.49 -15.79 19.54
C THR A 292 0.75 -17.19 18.97
N THR A 293 -0.03 -17.58 17.96
CA THR A 293 0.17 -18.81 17.20
C THR A 293 0.59 -18.43 15.76
N PRO A 294 1.86 -18.64 15.41
CA PRO A 294 2.33 -18.37 14.05
C PRO A 294 1.53 -19.17 12.99
N ILE A 295 1.22 -18.53 11.87
CA ILE A 295 0.60 -19.21 10.74
C ILE A 295 1.72 -19.67 9.79
N GLN A 296 1.89 -20.98 9.65
CA GLN A 296 2.95 -21.54 8.81
C GLN A 296 2.67 -21.34 7.32
N SER A 297 1.71 -22.04 6.80
CA SER A 297 1.27 -21.88 5.40
C SER A 297 -0.01 -21.08 5.32
N THR A 298 -1.14 -21.68 5.70
CA THR A 298 -2.45 -21.05 5.81
C THR A 298 -3.18 -21.69 6.99
N SER A 299 -3.87 -20.92 7.80
CA SER A 299 -4.74 -21.46 8.83
C SER A 299 -6.13 -21.75 8.27
N LEU A 300 -6.70 -22.91 8.63
CA LEU A 300 -8.11 -23.24 8.30
C LEU A 300 -9.11 -22.38 9.09
N GLY A 301 -8.70 -21.93 10.27
CA GLY A 301 -9.41 -21.00 11.13
C GLY A 301 -8.51 -20.55 12.27
N SER A 302 -8.51 -19.26 12.58
CA SER A 302 -7.74 -18.64 13.64
C SER A 302 -8.58 -17.60 14.34
N TYR A 303 -8.82 -17.81 15.63
CA TYR A 303 -9.58 -16.85 16.44
C TYR A 303 -8.90 -15.48 16.48
N GLU A 304 -7.58 -15.45 16.67
CA GLU A 304 -6.78 -14.22 16.71
C GLU A 304 -6.82 -13.47 15.36
N TYR A 305 -6.70 -14.21 14.25
CA TYR A 305 -6.81 -13.62 12.90
C TYR A 305 -8.20 -13.03 12.65
N ARG A 306 -9.27 -13.71 13.10
CA ARG A 306 -10.64 -13.21 12.98
C ARG A 306 -10.84 -11.92 13.77
N GLN A 307 -10.33 -11.84 15.00
CA GLN A 307 -10.38 -10.60 15.78
C GLN A 307 -9.66 -9.44 15.08
N ILE A 308 -8.50 -9.71 14.45
CA ILE A 308 -7.78 -8.70 13.67
C ILE A 308 -8.63 -8.23 12.47
N LEU A 309 -9.27 -9.13 11.74
CA LEU A 309 -10.16 -8.77 10.63
C LEU A 309 -11.37 -7.95 11.10
N GLU A 310 -11.99 -8.33 12.22
CA GLU A 310 -13.10 -7.60 12.83
C GLU A 310 -12.67 -6.20 13.27
N GLU A 311 -11.48 -6.06 13.84
CA GLU A 311 -10.90 -4.77 14.19
C GLU A 311 -10.68 -3.89 12.94
N ILE A 312 -10.11 -4.45 11.86
CA ILE A 312 -9.93 -3.74 10.60
C ILE A 312 -11.27 -3.30 10.03
N GLN A 313 -12.26 -4.20 9.99
CA GLN A 313 -13.60 -3.89 9.50
C GLN A 313 -14.26 -2.75 10.27
N ALA A 314 -14.22 -2.83 11.60
CA ALA A 314 -14.79 -1.82 12.47
C ALA A 314 -14.08 -0.45 12.33
N SER A 315 -12.78 -0.48 12.05
CA SER A 315 -11.95 0.74 12.00
C SER A 315 -12.01 1.48 10.68
N PHE A 316 -12.17 0.78 9.56
CA PHE A 316 -11.94 1.34 8.22
C PHE A 316 -13.13 1.20 7.26
N SER A 317 -14.26 0.69 7.72
CA SER A 317 -15.44 0.48 6.84
C SER A 317 -15.08 -0.23 5.54
N VAL A 318 -14.45 -1.41 5.64
CA VAL A 318 -14.07 -2.21 4.48
C VAL A 318 -15.30 -2.59 3.68
N VAL A 319 -15.32 -2.30 2.38
CA VAL A 319 -16.43 -2.56 1.46
C VAL A 319 -16.14 -3.68 0.47
N GLY A 320 -14.88 -4.09 0.36
CA GLY A 320 -14.46 -5.18 -0.51
C GLY A 320 -13.11 -5.74 -0.09
N ILE A 321 -12.88 -7.00 -0.38
CA ILE A 321 -11.61 -7.69 -0.11
C ILE A 321 -11.07 -8.29 -1.40
N VAL A 322 -9.78 -8.11 -1.64
CA VAL A 322 -9.06 -8.75 -2.74
C VAL A 322 -7.99 -9.67 -2.16
N VAL A 323 -8.22 -10.98 -2.27
CA VAL A 323 -7.29 -12.00 -1.77
C VAL A 323 -6.29 -12.33 -2.87
N SER A 324 -5.06 -11.85 -2.72
CA SER A 324 -3.97 -12.09 -3.66
C SER A 324 -3.11 -13.29 -3.27
N THR A 325 -3.10 -13.66 -2.00
CA THR A 325 -2.45 -14.88 -1.49
C THR A 325 -3.05 -15.28 -0.15
N LEU A 326 -2.98 -16.57 0.17
CA LEU A 326 -3.35 -17.11 1.48
C LEU A 326 -2.13 -17.44 2.34
N ILE A 327 -0.93 -17.25 1.82
CA ILE A 327 0.31 -17.58 2.53
C ILE A 327 0.48 -16.68 3.76
N GLY A 328 0.52 -17.32 4.95
CA GLY A 328 0.57 -16.62 6.23
C GLY A 328 -0.74 -15.98 6.67
N HIS A 329 -1.86 -16.36 6.04
CA HIS A 329 -3.20 -15.89 6.37
C HIS A 329 -4.13 -17.04 6.79
N SER A 330 -5.36 -16.71 7.20
CA SER A 330 -6.39 -17.68 7.55
C SER A 330 -7.54 -17.66 6.54
N LEU A 331 -8.19 -18.80 6.34
CA LEU A 331 -9.42 -18.89 5.56
C LEU A 331 -10.58 -18.08 6.18
N ASP A 332 -10.44 -17.57 7.39
CA ASP A 332 -11.40 -16.65 8.01
C ASP A 332 -11.60 -15.36 7.20
N VAL A 333 -10.66 -15.01 6.32
CA VAL A 333 -10.81 -13.87 5.40
C VAL A 333 -12.07 -13.98 4.54
N TYR A 334 -12.52 -15.20 4.25
CA TYR A 334 -13.73 -15.45 3.48
C TYR A 334 -15.03 -15.41 4.32
N GLU A 335 -14.94 -15.24 5.65
CA GLU A 335 -16.10 -15.17 6.55
C GLU A 335 -16.62 -13.75 6.76
N LEU A 336 -15.83 -12.72 6.46
CA LEU A 336 -16.28 -11.34 6.60
C LEU A 336 -17.50 -11.07 5.70
N PRO A 337 -18.51 -10.32 6.22
CA PRO A 337 -19.77 -10.05 5.49
C PRO A 337 -19.61 -8.98 4.41
N VAL A 338 -18.53 -9.02 3.65
CA VAL A 338 -18.25 -8.11 2.54
C VAL A 338 -17.92 -8.89 1.27
N PRO A 339 -18.08 -8.30 0.07
CA PRO A 339 -17.64 -8.91 -1.18
C PRO A 339 -16.17 -9.27 -1.17
N VAL A 340 -15.83 -10.42 -1.73
CA VAL A 340 -14.46 -10.92 -1.81
C VAL A 340 -14.16 -11.32 -3.25
N ILE A 341 -12.96 -11.02 -3.74
CA ILE A 341 -12.40 -11.52 -5.00
C ILE A 341 -11.18 -12.37 -4.67
N GLN A 342 -11.08 -13.56 -5.26
CA GLN A 342 -9.88 -14.39 -5.23
C GLN A 342 -9.08 -14.21 -6.51
N VAL A 343 -7.82 -13.78 -6.40
CA VAL A 343 -6.90 -13.64 -7.53
C VAL A 343 -5.87 -14.77 -7.52
N LEU A 344 -5.68 -15.40 -8.66
CA LEU A 344 -4.79 -16.56 -8.84
C LEU A 344 -3.41 -16.09 -9.34
N HIS A 345 -2.63 -15.43 -8.47
CA HIS A 345 -1.28 -14.97 -8.83
C HIS A 345 -0.25 -16.10 -8.95
N ASP A 346 -0.53 -17.21 -8.30
CA ASP A 346 0.24 -18.46 -8.32
C ASP A 346 -0.70 -19.67 -8.22
N TYR A 347 -0.19 -20.86 -7.95
CA TYR A 347 -0.99 -22.08 -7.84
C TYR A 347 -1.25 -22.53 -6.40
N TYR A 348 -0.99 -21.67 -5.40
CA TYR A 348 -1.30 -21.94 -4.00
C TYR A 348 -2.79 -21.65 -3.70
N PRO A 349 -3.49 -22.45 -2.87
CA PRO A 349 -3.01 -23.53 -2.03
C PRO A 349 -2.97 -24.92 -2.69
N TRP A 350 -3.24 -25.01 -3.99
CA TRP A 350 -3.24 -26.30 -4.68
C TRP A 350 -1.84 -26.88 -4.85
N CYS A 351 -0.88 -26.02 -5.17
CA CYS A 351 0.51 -26.39 -5.36
C CYS A 351 1.39 -25.75 -4.26
N PRO A 352 1.90 -26.51 -3.27
CA PRO A 352 2.79 -25.98 -2.25
C PRO A 352 4.06 -25.33 -2.80
N PRO A 353 4.75 -25.87 -3.83
CA PRO A 353 5.87 -25.21 -4.49
C PRO A 353 5.52 -23.97 -5.33
N LEU A 354 4.27 -23.58 -5.45
CA LEU A 354 3.71 -22.40 -6.13
C LEU A 354 3.71 -22.45 -7.67
N TYR A 355 4.54 -23.26 -8.32
CA TYR A 355 4.80 -23.20 -9.76
C TYR A 355 4.00 -24.20 -10.61
N ALA A 356 3.26 -25.12 -9.98
CA ALA A 356 2.57 -26.24 -10.65
C ALA A 356 3.46 -27.01 -11.63
N THR A 357 4.71 -27.22 -11.24
CA THR A 357 5.70 -27.97 -12.04
C THR A 357 6.59 -28.84 -11.16
N TRP A 358 6.87 -30.03 -11.64
CA TRP A 358 7.87 -30.96 -11.11
C TRP A 358 8.31 -31.88 -12.23
N GLU A 359 9.61 -31.75 -12.64
CA GLU A 359 10.17 -32.34 -13.87
C GLU A 359 9.52 -31.77 -15.14
N ASN A 360 8.19 -31.79 -15.21
CA ASN A 360 7.35 -31.21 -16.25
C ASN A 360 6.17 -30.45 -15.62
N PRO A 361 5.49 -29.54 -16.35
CA PRO A 361 4.29 -28.90 -15.88
C PRO A 361 3.24 -29.92 -15.43
N CYS A 362 2.69 -29.76 -14.21
CA CYS A 362 1.75 -30.69 -13.62
C CYS A 362 0.40 -30.63 -14.34
N ALA A 363 -0.11 -31.78 -14.80
CA ALA A 363 -1.45 -31.93 -15.36
C ALA A 363 -2.49 -32.15 -14.26
N THR A 364 -2.16 -32.98 -13.26
CA THR A 364 -3.01 -33.29 -12.10
C THR A 364 -2.18 -33.32 -10.84
N CYS A 365 -2.83 -33.17 -9.70
CA CYS A 365 -2.16 -33.22 -8.40
C CYS A 365 -3.09 -33.87 -7.36
N ASP A 366 -3.17 -35.19 -7.41
CA ASP A 366 -3.82 -36.01 -6.38
C ASP A 366 -2.93 -36.22 -5.15
N GLY A 367 -3.40 -36.98 -4.17
CA GLY A 367 -2.67 -37.24 -2.94
C GLY A 367 -1.37 -38.01 -3.15
N GLU A 368 -1.33 -38.94 -4.13
CA GLU A 368 -0.11 -39.72 -4.45
C GLU A 368 0.96 -38.82 -5.11
N ARG A 369 0.57 -38.03 -6.12
CA ARG A 369 1.46 -37.06 -6.76
C ARG A 369 1.97 -36.01 -5.76
N LEU A 370 1.08 -35.53 -4.90
CA LEU A 370 1.45 -34.57 -3.86
C LEU A 370 2.45 -35.15 -2.87
N THR A 371 2.26 -36.41 -2.42
CA THR A 371 3.18 -37.10 -1.52
C THR A 371 4.59 -37.18 -2.12
N ARG A 372 4.67 -37.63 -3.38
CA ARG A 372 5.95 -37.70 -4.08
C ARG A 372 6.59 -36.35 -4.27
N CYS A 373 5.78 -35.34 -4.64
CA CYS A 373 6.26 -33.96 -4.81
C CYS A 373 6.84 -33.39 -3.50
N LEU A 374 6.14 -33.52 -2.38
CA LEU A 374 6.62 -33.03 -1.09
C LEU A 374 7.93 -33.70 -0.64
N GLN A 375 8.13 -34.98 -1.01
CA GLN A 375 9.32 -35.73 -0.64
C GLN A 375 10.53 -35.53 -1.57
N GLN A 376 10.31 -35.27 -2.84
CA GLN A 376 11.36 -35.40 -3.86
C GLN A 376 11.57 -34.13 -4.72
N ASN A 377 10.59 -33.19 -4.73
CA ASN A 377 10.71 -31.99 -5.55
C ASN A 377 11.68 -31.00 -4.86
N PRO A 378 12.84 -30.70 -5.45
CA PRO A 378 13.80 -29.78 -4.88
C PRO A 378 13.29 -28.33 -4.79
N ALA A 379 12.24 -28.00 -5.54
CA ALA A 379 11.56 -26.69 -5.46
C ALA A 379 10.64 -26.59 -4.23
N HIS A 380 10.40 -27.68 -3.50
CA HIS A 380 9.61 -27.68 -2.28
C HIS A 380 10.47 -27.20 -1.10
N GLN A 381 10.68 -25.88 -1.05
CA GLN A 381 11.41 -25.19 0.02
C GLN A 381 10.47 -24.43 0.96
N PHE A 382 9.16 -24.44 0.64
CA PHE A 382 8.16 -23.71 1.41
C PHE A 382 7.42 -24.67 2.33
N PHE A 383 7.28 -24.32 3.61
CA PHE A 383 6.40 -25.00 4.55
C PHE A 383 6.73 -26.50 4.70
N GLY A 384 8.03 -26.86 4.79
CA GLY A 384 8.54 -28.23 4.74
C GLY A 384 8.06 -29.17 5.88
N GLU A 385 7.41 -28.62 6.92
CA GLU A 385 6.83 -29.39 8.03
C GLU A 385 5.39 -29.84 7.78
N GLU A 386 4.73 -29.28 6.76
CA GLU A 386 3.33 -29.58 6.47
C GLU A 386 3.16 -30.95 5.79
N ARG A 387 2.17 -31.70 6.23
CA ARG A 387 1.88 -33.03 5.73
C ARG A 387 0.91 -33.02 4.54
N VAL A 388 0.92 -34.09 3.75
CA VAL A 388 0.01 -34.28 2.60
C VAL A 388 -1.46 -34.10 3.01
N GLU A 389 -1.86 -34.74 4.13
CA GLU A 389 -3.22 -34.67 4.64
C GLU A 389 -3.64 -33.23 4.94
N TRP A 390 -2.72 -32.42 5.43
CA TRP A 390 -2.96 -31.00 5.68
C TRP A 390 -3.29 -30.25 4.37
N TYR A 391 -2.47 -30.42 3.34
CA TYR A 391 -2.71 -29.77 2.05
C TYR A 391 -4.01 -30.24 1.39
N LEU A 392 -4.35 -31.53 1.47
CA LEU A 392 -5.61 -32.04 0.97
C LEU A 392 -6.81 -31.42 1.73
N HIS A 393 -6.68 -31.27 3.04
CA HIS A 393 -7.69 -30.62 3.86
C HIS A 393 -7.82 -29.14 3.51
N LEU A 394 -6.70 -28.43 3.36
CA LEU A 394 -6.64 -27.03 2.98
C LEU A 394 -7.29 -26.79 1.61
N ARG A 395 -7.02 -27.63 0.60
CA ARG A 395 -7.65 -27.55 -0.73
C ARG A 395 -9.16 -27.66 -0.65
N ASN A 396 -9.66 -28.65 0.10
CA ASN A 396 -11.10 -28.86 0.29
C ASN A 396 -11.75 -27.70 1.03
N ALA A 397 -11.12 -27.21 2.10
CA ALA A 397 -11.61 -26.07 2.87
C ALA A 397 -11.65 -24.79 2.03
N PHE A 398 -10.57 -24.49 1.30
CA PHE A 398 -10.49 -23.36 0.38
C PHE A 398 -11.65 -23.42 -0.66
N MET A 399 -11.80 -24.54 -1.36
CA MET A 399 -12.84 -24.68 -2.36
C MET A 399 -14.24 -24.58 -1.78
N SER A 400 -14.47 -25.15 -0.60
CA SER A 400 -15.74 -25.03 0.11
C SER A 400 -16.10 -23.56 0.40
N LYS A 401 -15.13 -22.73 0.83
CA LYS A 401 -15.36 -21.31 1.06
C LYS A 401 -15.65 -20.55 -0.22
N VAL A 402 -14.86 -20.79 -1.27
CA VAL A 402 -15.01 -20.13 -2.58
C VAL A 402 -16.39 -20.45 -3.18
N THR A 403 -16.78 -21.74 -3.21
CA THR A 403 -18.03 -22.17 -3.84
C THR A 403 -19.27 -21.80 -3.02
N ALA A 404 -19.23 -21.93 -1.68
CA ALA A 404 -20.38 -21.63 -0.83
C ALA A 404 -20.79 -20.15 -0.88
N ARG A 405 -19.86 -19.24 -1.16
CA ARG A 405 -20.11 -17.81 -1.27
C ARG A 405 -20.16 -17.28 -2.71
N ASN A 406 -20.02 -18.14 -3.71
CA ASN A 406 -19.90 -17.75 -5.12
C ASN A 406 -18.84 -16.65 -5.33
N ILE A 407 -17.65 -16.82 -4.73
CA ILE A 407 -16.60 -15.80 -4.77
C ILE A 407 -16.06 -15.68 -6.20
N PRO A 408 -16.05 -14.49 -6.83
CA PRO A 408 -15.37 -14.28 -8.10
C PRO A 408 -13.92 -14.74 -8.05
N VAL A 409 -13.52 -15.61 -8.96
CA VAL A 409 -12.14 -16.09 -9.10
C VAL A 409 -11.55 -15.50 -10.37
N VAL A 410 -10.40 -14.86 -10.27
CA VAL A 410 -9.73 -14.16 -11.37
C VAL A 410 -8.37 -14.76 -11.64
N ALA A 411 -8.12 -15.13 -12.87
CA ALA A 411 -6.80 -15.56 -13.37
C ALA A 411 -6.17 -14.44 -14.22
N PRO A 412 -4.83 -14.23 -14.13
CA PRO A 412 -4.15 -13.19 -14.90
C PRO A 412 -3.95 -13.55 -16.39
N SER A 413 -4.14 -14.82 -16.76
CA SER A 413 -3.97 -15.31 -18.15
C SER A 413 -4.83 -16.56 -18.39
N GLN A 414 -5.02 -16.89 -19.66
CA GLN A 414 -5.77 -18.11 -20.05
C GLN A 414 -5.04 -19.39 -19.60
N SER A 415 -3.72 -19.40 -19.69
CA SER A 415 -2.92 -20.54 -19.24
C SER A 415 -3.06 -20.80 -17.74
N VAL A 416 -3.14 -19.75 -16.91
CA VAL A 416 -3.41 -19.91 -15.48
C VAL A 416 -4.79 -20.45 -15.24
N LYS A 417 -5.82 -19.89 -15.90
CA LYS A 417 -7.18 -20.41 -15.82
C LYS A 417 -7.25 -21.90 -16.16
N ALA A 418 -6.75 -22.27 -17.34
CA ALA A 418 -6.76 -23.64 -17.80
C ALA A 418 -6.02 -24.59 -16.86
N ARG A 419 -4.84 -24.17 -16.37
CA ARG A 419 -4.05 -24.97 -15.44
C ARG A 419 -4.71 -25.15 -14.09
N TRP A 420 -5.31 -24.11 -13.55
CA TRP A 420 -6.06 -24.19 -12.30
C TRP A 420 -7.27 -25.14 -12.44
N GLN A 421 -8.00 -25.06 -13.55
CA GLN A 421 -9.13 -25.95 -13.82
C GLN A 421 -8.71 -27.41 -13.92
N HIS A 422 -7.52 -27.70 -14.49
CA HIS A 422 -6.97 -29.06 -14.51
C HIS A 422 -6.48 -29.53 -13.13
N LEU A 423 -5.76 -28.68 -12.40
CA LEU A 423 -5.22 -29.03 -11.10
C LEU A 423 -6.26 -29.17 -10.00
N ALA A 424 -7.30 -28.33 -10.08
CA ALA A 424 -8.35 -28.23 -9.08
C ALA A 424 -9.71 -28.63 -9.67
N PRO A 425 -10.08 -29.93 -9.68
CA PRO A 425 -11.32 -30.41 -10.29
C PRO A 425 -12.59 -29.64 -9.88
N PRO A 426 -12.74 -29.13 -8.63
CA PRO A 426 -13.88 -28.31 -8.27
C PRO A 426 -13.98 -26.98 -9.05
N LEU A 427 -12.87 -26.49 -9.64
CA LEU A 427 -12.85 -25.30 -10.49
C LEU A 427 -13.12 -25.60 -11.98
N GLU A 428 -13.20 -26.87 -12.41
CA GLU A 428 -13.41 -27.22 -13.82
C GLU A 428 -14.67 -26.53 -14.38
N ASN A 429 -15.76 -26.54 -13.62
CA ASN A 429 -17.02 -25.92 -13.98
C ASN A 429 -17.30 -24.60 -13.23
N TYR A 430 -16.35 -24.11 -12.44
CA TYR A 430 -16.52 -22.85 -11.73
C TYR A 430 -16.13 -21.68 -12.65
N PRO A 431 -16.93 -20.58 -12.66
CA PRO A 431 -16.60 -19.42 -13.47
C PRO A 431 -15.29 -18.77 -13.00
N VAL A 432 -14.28 -18.76 -13.86
CA VAL A 432 -13.01 -18.08 -13.65
C VAL A 432 -12.88 -17.00 -14.69
N GLU A 433 -12.86 -15.74 -14.25
CA GLU A 433 -12.62 -14.59 -15.11
C GLU A 433 -11.14 -14.50 -15.49
N VAL A 434 -10.85 -13.92 -16.66
CA VAL A 434 -9.47 -13.64 -17.06
C VAL A 434 -9.25 -12.15 -17.18
N ILE A 435 -8.49 -11.59 -16.23
CA ILE A 435 -8.14 -10.18 -16.21
C ILE A 435 -6.61 -10.05 -16.24
N GLY A 436 -6.06 -9.74 -17.40
CA GLY A 436 -4.63 -9.51 -17.57
C GLY A 436 -4.16 -8.26 -16.80
N HIS A 437 -2.94 -8.30 -16.29
CA HIS A 437 -2.36 -7.13 -15.61
C HIS A 437 -2.14 -5.97 -16.58
N GLY A 438 -2.30 -4.74 -16.08
CA GLY A 438 -2.02 -3.52 -16.80
C GLY A 438 -0.60 -3.02 -16.60
N LEU A 439 -0.19 -2.10 -17.47
CA LEU A 439 1.02 -1.31 -17.31
C LEU A 439 0.66 0.18 -17.15
N PRO A 440 1.48 0.96 -16.42
CA PRO A 440 1.45 2.41 -16.53
C PRO A 440 1.64 2.86 -17.98
N THR A 441 1.05 3.98 -18.36
CA THR A 441 1.20 4.52 -19.72
C THR A 441 2.65 4.98 -19.95
N TRP A 442 3.26 4.53 -21.05
CA TRP A 442 4.60 4.94 -21.46
C TRP A 442 4.53 5.90 -22.65
N GLU A 443 5.48 6.83 -22.71
CA GLU A 443 5.68 7.68 -23.88
C GLU A 443 6.40 6.88 -24.97
N LEU A 444 5.72 6.66 -26.10
CA LEU A 444 6.20 5.75 -27.16
C LEU A 444 7.13 6.43 -28.16
N GLU A 445 7.19 7.77 -28.20
CA GLU A 445 8.00 8.52 -29.18
C GLU A 445 9.48 8.16 -29.10
N ALA A 446 10.02 7.97 -27.91
CA ALA A 446 11.41 7.58 -27.70
C ALA A 446 11.72 6.21 -28.30
N PHE A 447 10.76 5.27 -28.25
CA PHE A 447 10.94 3.93 -28.82
C PHE A 447 10.76 3.89 -30.34
N ARG A 448 9.86 4.72 -30.88
CA ARG A 448 9.67 4.89 -32.33
C ARG A 448 10.88 5.52 -33.00
N ALA A 449 11.58 6.41 -32.29
CA ALA A 449 12.78 7.07 -32.77
C ALA A 449 14.04 6.22 -32.68
N ASN A 450 14.00 5.06 -32.03
CA ASN A 450 15.15 4.20 -31.82
C ASN A 450 15.73 3.70 -33.16
N ARG A 451 17.06 3.61 -33.20
CA ARG A 451 17.80 3.10 -34.34
C ARG A 451 17.41 1.65 -34.63
N TRP A 452 17.19 1.37 -35.90
CA TRP A 452 16.99 0.02 -36.39
C TRP A 452 18.26 -0.56 -37.01
N ARG A 453 18.63 -1.79 -36.64
CA ARG A 453 19.80 -2.52 -37.18
C ARG A 453 19.37 -3.41 -38.32
N SER A 454 19.19 -2.82 -39.52
CA SER A 454 18.81 -3.56 -40.74
C SER A 454 19.98 -4.29 -41.38
N ASP A 455 21.22 -3.81 -41.16
CA ASP A 455 22.42 -4.43 -41.69
C ASP A 455 22.79 -5.70 -40.93
N ALA A 456 22.82 -6.83 -41.62
CA ALA A 456 23.19 -8.12 -41.06
C ALA A 456 24.65 -8.20 -40.54
N SER A 457 25.50 -7.24 -40.88
CA SER A 457 26.86 -7.12 -40.31
C SER A 457 26.86 -6.57 -38.87
N GLU A 458 25.79 -5.88 -38.45
CA GLU A 458 25.65 -5.37 -37.09
C GLU A 458 25.12 -6.47 -36.15
N LYS A 459 25.81 -6.68 -35.02
CA LYS A 459 25.36 -7.60 -33.97
C LYS A 459 24.05 -7.12 -33.37
N LEU A 460 23.04 -7.99 -33.31
CA LEU A 460 21.82 -7.73 -32.56
C LEU A 460 22.14 -7.56 -31.09
N HIS A 461 21.37 -6.66 -30.46
CA HIS A 461 21.43 -6.39 -29.04
C HIS A 461 20.30 -7.10 -28.29
N LEU A 462 20.65 -8.10 -27.49
CA LEU A 462 19.72 -8.86 -26.68
C LEU A 462 19.63 -8.24 -25.28
N VAL A 463 18.42 -8.10 -24.75
CA VAL A 463 18.21 -7.68 -23.36
C VAL A 463 17.51 -8.77 -22.55
N VAL A 464 17.95 -8.96 -21.32
CA VAL A 464 17.28 -9.80 -20.31
C VAL A 464 16.85 -8.91 -19.16
N LEU A 465 15.55 -8.86 -18.89
CA LEU A 465 14.97 -7.99 -17.86
C LEU A 465 14.64 -8.74 -16.58
N GLY A 466 14.92 -8.10 -15.45
CA GLY A 466 14.48 -8.52 -14.11
C GLY A 466 15.45 -9.47 -13.42
N VAL A 467 15.07 -9.89 -12.20
CA VAL A 467 15.90 -10.77 -11.38
C VAL A 467 16.09 -12.12 -12.06
N LEU A 468 17.34 -12.52 -12.21
CA LEU A 468 17.74 -13.70 -12.97
C LEU A 468 17.98 -14.90 -12.04
N SER A 469 16.93 -15.38 -11.39
CA SER A 469 16.96 -16.60 -10.61
C SER A 469 16.94 -17.86 -11.48
N ASP A 470 17.21 -19.03 -10.89
CA ASP A 470 17.22 -20.30 -11.64
C ASP A 470 15.89 -20.59 -12.34
N HIS A 471 14.75 -20.33 -11.67
CA HIS A 471 13.43 -20.51 -12.28
C HIS A 471 13.12 -19.49 -13.39
N LYS A 472 13.83 -18.37 -13.44
CA LYS A 472 13.78 -17.38 -14.53
C LYS A 472 14.80 -17.65 -15.63
N GLY A 473 15.41 -18.83 -15.63
CA GLY A 473 16.33 -19.29 -16.67
C GLY A 473 17.79 -18.90 -16.45
N GLY A 474 18.18 -18.52 -15.24
CA GLY A 474 19.54 -18.11 -14.92
C GLY A 474 20.58 -19.16 -15.32
N LYS A 475 20.38 -20.44 -15.01
CA LYS A 475 21.27 -21.55 -15.44
C LYS A 475 21.29 -21.75 -16.94
N THR A 476 20.14 -21.66 -17.60
CA THR A 476 20.05 -21.78 -19.06
C THR A 476 20.84 -20.68 -19.74
N LEU A 477 20.66 -19.43 -19.29
CA LEU A 477 21.38 -18.29 -19.82
C LEU A 477 22.89 -18.38 -19.57
N GLU A 478 23.30 -18.76 -18.35
CA GLU A 478 24.71 -18.97 -17.99
C GLU A 478 25.39 -20.00 -18.92
N ARG A 479 24.72 -21.12 -19.16
CA ARG A 479 25.19 -22.17 -20.06
C ARG A 479 25.33 -21.68 -21.49
N LEU A 480 24.41 -20.87 -22.00
CA LEU A 480 24.35 -20.40 -23.37
C LEU A 480 25.15 -19.12 -23.64
N MET A 481 25.52 -18.38 -22.60
CA MET A 481 26.18 -17.08 -22.68
C MET A 481 27.44 -17.08 -23.55
N PRO A 482 28.38 -18.10 -23.47
CA PRO A 482 29.56 -18.11 -24.34
C PRO A 482 29.24 -18.16 -25.81
N GLU A 483 28.18 -18.87 -26.22
CA GLU A 483 27.75 -18.95 -27.62
C GLU A 483 27.03 -17.69 -28.08
N LEU A 484 26.18 -17.11 -27.20
CA LEU A 484 25.48 -15.85 -27.47
C LEU A 484 26.47 -14.71 -27.76
N LEU A 485 27.51 -14.57 -26.94
CA LEU A 485 28.48 -13.47 -27.06
C LEU A 485 29.36 -13.55 -28.30
N LYS A 486 29.44 -14.70 -28.96
CA LYS A 486 30.11 -14.79 -30.27
C LYS A 486 29.39 -13.97 -31.36
N ARG A 487 28.05 -13.90 -31.28
CA ARG A 487 27.20 -13.34 -32.35
C ARG A 487 26.43 -12.09 -31.96
N TYR A 488 26.13 -11.92 -30.67
CA TYR A 488 25.21 -10.91 -30.13
C TYR A 488 25.91 -10.03 -29.08
N ARG A 489 25.38 -8.82 -28.89
CA ARG A 489 25.60 -8.04 -27.68
C ARG A 489 24.50 -8.40 -26.68
N VAL A 490 24.82 -8.51 -25.38
CA VAL A 490 23.89 -8.88 -24.37
C VAL A 490 23.90 -7.86 -23.23
N THR A 491 22.73 -7.39 -22.83
CA THR A 491 22.56 -6.58 -21.61
C THR A 491 21.65 -7.31 -20.64
N LEU A 492 22.17 -7.55 -19.43
CA LEU A 492 21.42 -8.08 -18.31
C LEU A 492 21.00 -6.88 -17.43
N LEU A 493 19.69 -6.59 -17.37
CA LEU A 493 19.16 -5.42 -16.68
C LEU A 493 18.28 -5.84 -15.49
N GLY A 494 18.78 -5.61 -14.27
CA GLY A 494 18.08 -5.95 -13.04
C GLY A 494 18.32 -7.36 -12.51
N THR A 495 19.49 -7.95 -12.80
CA THR A 495 19.84 -9.34 -12.45
C THR A 495 19.82 -9.66 -10.95
N GLY A 496 19.80 -8.64 -10.09
CA GLY A 496 19.87 -8.80 -8.63
C GLY A 496 21.21 -9.37 -8.18
N GLU A 497 21.18 -10.24 -7.19
CA GLU A 497 22.38 -10.86 -6.61
C GLU A 497 23.05 -11.88 -7.56
N GLU A 498 22.39 -12.28 -8.63
CA GLU A 498 22.91 -13.24 -9.62
C GLU A 498 23.95 -12.63 -10.58
N ALA A 499 24.13 -11.31 -10.58
CA ALA A 499 25.09 -10.61 -11.45
C ALA A 499 26.52 -11.22 -11.44
N PRO A 500 27.09 -11.68 -10.31
CA PRO A 500 28.43 -12.27 -10.27
C PRO A 500 28.59 -13.58 -11.04
N ARG A 501 27.48 -14.26 -11.42
CA ARG A 501 27.53 -15.52 -12.19
C ARG A 501 28.07 -15.33 -13.61
N PHE A 502 28.07 -14.08 -14.11
CA PHE A 502 28.42 -13.80 -15.49
C PHE A 502 29.82 -13.21 -15.60
N ALA A 503 30.69 -13.86 -16.37
CA ALA A 503 32.04 -13.40 -16.61
C ALA A 503 32.05 -12.06 -17.39
N ARG A 504 33.07 -11.24 -17.16
CA ARG A 504 33.25 -10.00 -17.92
C ARG A 504 33.57 -10.30 -19.38
N HIS A 505 32.86 -9.63 -20.27
CA HIS A 505 33.06 -9.71 -21.72
C HIS A 505 32.78 -8.35 -22.37
N PRO A 506 33.46 -7.95 -23.45
CA PRO A 506 33.22 -6.67 -24.13
C PRO A 506 31.77 -6.47 -24.62
N ASP A 507 31.14 -7.57 -25.09
CA ASP A 507 29.77 -7.56 -25.59
C ASP A 507 28.73 -7.89 -24.49
N LEU A 508 29.11 -7.91 -23.22
CA LEU A 508 28.22 -8.16 -22.07
C LEU A 508 28.17 -6.97 -21.13
N THR A 509 26.98 -6.40 -20.95
CA THR A 509 26.71 -5.37 -19.94
C THR A 509 25.83 -5.96 -18.84
N VAL A 510 26.19 -5.75 -17.60
CA VAL A 510 25.41 -6.25 -16.43
C VAL A 510 25.07 -5.07 -15.54
N ALA A 511 23.76 -4.78 -15.45
CA ALA A 511 23.20 -3.81 -14.51
C ALA A 511 22.42 -4.55 -13.41
N LYS A 512 22.97 -4.54 -12.19
CA LYS A 512 22.43 -5.29 -11.05
C LYS A 512 21.03 -4.84 -10.67
N TRP A 513 20.78 -3.51 -10.64
CA TRP A 513 19.54 -2.90 -10.21
C TRP A 513 19.10 -1.75 -11.12
N TYR A 514 17.81 -1.52 -11.21
CA TYR A 514 17.22 -0.31 -11.78
C TYR A 514 15.96 0.07 -11.00
N GLN A 515 15.59 1.33 -11.05
CA GLN A 515 14.30 1.79 -10.55
C GLN A 515 13.24 1.57 -11.63
N LEU A 516 12.09 1.02 -11.24
CA LEU A 516 11.02 0.70 -12.19
C LEU A 516 10.54 1.91 -13.02
N PRO A 517 10.37 3.12 -12.45
CA PRO A 517 10.01 4.31 -13.24
C PRO A 517 11.05 4.71 -14.29
N ASP A 518 12.31 4.31 -14.11
CA ASP A 518 13.38 4.62 -15.07
C ASP A 518 13.48 3.60 -16.21
N LEU A 519 12.76 2.48 -16.12
CA LEU A 519 12.87 1.40 -17.11
C LEU A 519 12.59 1.85 -18.54
N PRO A 520 11.54 2.65 -18.84
CA PRO A 520 11.29 3.13 -20.20
C PRO A 520 12.48 3.90 -20.78
N LYS A 521 13.04 4.84 -20.00
CA LYS A 521 14.22 5.63 -20.42
C LYS A 521 15.45 4.77 -20.64
N LYS A 522 15.66 3.76 -19.79
CA LYS A 522 16.78 2.83 -19.92
C LYS A 522 16.65 1.96 -21.17
N LEU A 523 15.46 1.41 -21.43
CA LEU A 523 15.23 0.62 -22.65
C LEU A 523 15.37 1.47 -23.91
N ALA A 524 14.85 2.69 -23.91
CA ALA A 524 15.02 3.60 -25.04
C ALA A 524 16.50 3.93 -25.31
N ALA A 525 17.30 4.14 -24.25
CA ALA A 525 18.74 4.41 -24.39
C ALA A 525 19.59 3.18 -24.77
N LEU A 526 19.14 1.99 -24.39
CA LEU A 526 19.83 0.72 -24.73
C LEU A 526 19.58 0.29 -26.17
N GLU A 527 18.44 0.67 -26.74
CA GLU A 527 18.01 0.26 -28.08
C GLU A 527 18.14 -1.26 -28.29
N PRO A 528 17.53 -2.12 -27.47
CA PRO A 528 17.62 -3.55 -27.66
C PRO A 528 16.80 -4.00 -28.88
N ASP A 529 17.30 -5.00 -29.60
CA ASP A 529 16.62 -5.57 -30.77
C ASP A 529 15.69 -6.72 -30.38
N LEU A 530 16.04 -7.49 -29.33
CA LEU A 530 15.29 -8.64 -28.84
C LEU A 530 15.34 -8.70 -27.30
N GLY A 531 14.27 -9.18 -26.70
CA GLY A 531 14.21 -9.50 -25.27
C GLY A 531 14.18 -10.99 -25.00
N LEU A 532 15.01 -11.52 -24.10
CA LEU A 532 15.02 -12.93 -23.72
C LEU A 532 14.27 -13.16 -22.41
N LEU A 533 13.32 -14.11 -22.42
CA LEU A 533 12.51 -14.51 -21.28
C LEU A 533 12.55 -16.04 -21.13
N LEU A 534 13.54 -16.55 -20.40
CA LEU A 534 13.91 -17.96 -20.35
C LEU A 534 13.37 -18.71 -19.11
N SER A 535 12.15 -18.41 -18.68
CA SER A 535 11.54 -19.05 -17.51
C SER A 535 11.48 -20.58 -17.69
N THR A 536 11.87 -21.30 -16.64
CA THR A 536 11.79 -22.78 -16.57
C THR A 536 10.56 -23.27 -15.81
N VAL A 537 9.72 -22.35 -15.37
CA VAL A 537 8.44 -22.63 -14.71
C VAL A 537 7.30 -21.93 -15.42
N PRO A 538 6.06 -22.43 -15.36
CA PRO A 538 4.92 -21.77 -15.98
C PRO A 538 4.71 -20.36 -15.42
N GLU A 539 4.97 -19.36 -16.23
CA GLU A 539 4.68 -17.96 -15.87
C GLU A 539 3.18 -17.76 -15.73
N THR A 540 2.77 -17.00 -14.71
CA THR A 540 1.36 -16.66 -14.52
C THR A 540 0.93 -15.46 -15.34
N PHE A 541 1.84 -14.49 -15.53
CA PHE A 541 1.58 -13.32 -16.38
C PHE A 541 2.85 -12.77 -17.05
N SER A 542 3.91 -12.46 -16.28
CA SER A 542 5.14 -11.80 -16.69
C SER A 542 4.98 -10.30 -17.05
N TYR A 543 5.27 -9.44 -16.07
CA TYR A 543 5.38 -8.00 -16.32
C TYR A 543 6.50 -7.65 -17.31
N THR A 544 7.62 -8.36 -17.25
CA THR A 544 8.77 -8.16 -18.17
C THR A 544 8.39 -8.40 -19.63
N LEU A 545 7.50 -9.35 -19.90
CA LEU A 545 6.94 -9.52 -21.24
C LEU A 545 6.15 -8.28 -21.68
N SER A 546 5.26 -7.78 -20.81
CA SER A 546 4.47 -6.57 -21.10
C SER A 546 5.37 -5.35 -21.33
N GLU A 547 6.43 -5.20 -20.55
CA GLU A 547 7.41 -4.11 -20.66
C GLU A 547 8.20 -4.16 -21.97
N LEU A 548 8.65 -5.34 -22.37
CA LEU A 548 9.31 -5.53 -23.66
C LEU A 548 8.36 -5.19 -24.82
N CYS A 549 7.14 -5.71 -24.78
CA CYS A 549 6.13 -5.41 -25.80
C CYS A 549 5.81 -3.92 -25.87
N ALA A 550 5.65 -3.25 -24.72
CA ALA A 550 5.39 -1.82 -24.66
C ALA A 550 6.55 -0.97 -25.22
N ALA A 551 7.79 -1.45 -25.06
CA ALA A 551 8.97 -0.82 -25.64
C ALA A 551 9.18 -1.15 -27.13
N GLY A 552 8.31 -1.95 -27.75
CA GLY A 552 8.51 -2.44 -29.11
C GLY A 552 9.73 -3.37 -29.23
N VAL A 553 10.10 -4.08 -28.17
CA VAL A 553 11.20 -5.04 -28.15
C VAL A 553 10.62 -6.45 -28.28
N PRO A 554 10.77 -7.09 -29.45
CA PRO A 554 10.23 -8.42 -29.68
C PRO A 554 10.80 -9.45 -28.70
N PRO A 555 9.96 -10.19 -27.97
CA PRO A 555 10.41 -11.22 -27.04
C PRO A 555 10.76 -12.53 -27.75
N VAL A 556 11.80 -13.20 -27.25
CA VAL A 556 12.05 -14.63 -27.45
C VAL A 556 11.89 -15.30 -26.09
N ALA A 557 10.87 -16.13 -25.94
CA ALA A 557 10.50 -16.67 -24.65
C ALA A 557 10.35 -18.20 -24.67
N THR A 558 10.59 -18.85 -23.54
CA THR A 558 10.31 -20.29 -23.40
C THR A 558 8.80 -20.54 -23.47
N ARG A 559 8.40 -21.64 -24.11
CA ARG A 559 7.01 -22.09 -24.24
C ARG A 559 6.49 -22.61 -22.89
N MET A 560 6.17 -21.67 -21.98
CA MET A 560 5.84 -21.95 -20.60
C MET A 560 4.76 -20.99 -20.05
N GLY A 561 3.59 -21.53 -19.71
CA GLY A 561 2.52 -20.79 -19.04
C GLY A 561 2.03 -19.61 -19.88
N ALA A 562 1.95 -18.41 -19.28
CA ALA A 562 1.40 -17.22 -19.92
C ALA A 562 2.18 -16.76 -21.19
N PHE A 563 3.37 -17.24 -21.44
CA PHE A 563 4.06 -16.95 -22.70
C PHE A 563 3.36 -17.59 -23.89
N GLU A 564 2.75 -18.79 -23.68
CA GLU A 564 2.08 -19.54 -24.75
C GLU A 564 0.81 -18.86 -25.27
N ASP A 565 0.09 -18.17 -24.39
CA ASP A 565 -1.17 -17.49 -24.75
C ASP A 565 -0.99 -16.00 -25.00
N ARG A 566 0.21 -15.44 -24.73
CA ARG A 566 0.49 -14.01 -24.90
C ARG A 566 1.44 -13.69 -26.06
N ILE A 567 2.17 -14.68 -26.55
CA ILE A 567 3.08 -14.54 -27.68
C ILE A 567 2.52 -15.32 -28.87
N GLU A 568 2.24 -14.60 -29.94
CA GLU A 568 1.89 -15.15 -31.25
C GLU A 568 3.15 -15.25 -32.09
N GLU A 569 3.50 -16.49 -32.47
CA GLU A 569 4.76 -16.82 -33.20
C GLU A 569 4.91 -16.00 -34.48
N GLY A 570 6.01 -15.22 -34.58
CA GLY A 570 6.30 -14.37 -35.72
C GLY A 570 5.46 -13.11 -35.86
N VAL A 571 4.50 -12.85 -34.94
CA VAL A 571 3.65 -11.65 -34.95
C VAL A 571 3.93 -10.75 -33.73
N THR A 572 4.04 -11.33 -32.52
CA THR A 572 4.35 -10.57 -31.29
C THR A 572 5.65 -11.03 -30.64
N GLY A 573 6.33 -12.02 -31.20
CA GLY A 573 7.58 -12.58 -30.67
C GLY A 573 7.80 -14.02 -31.15
N TRP A 574 8.69 -14.73 -30.47
CA TRP A 574 9.02 -16.12 -30.79
C TRP A 574 9.06 -16.96 -29.53
N LEU A 575 8.69 -18.23 -29.69
CA LEU A 575 8.68 -19.20 -28.59
C LEU A 575 9.77 -20.26 -28.85
N VAL A 576 10.50 -20.60 -27.78
CA VAL A 576 11.50 -21.66 -27.76
C VAL A 576 11.07 -22.79 -26.84
N SER A 577 11.74 -23.95 -26.93
CA SER A 577 11.47 -25.09 -26.05
C SER A 577 11.62 -24.72 -24.59
N PRO A 578 10.90 -25.41 -23.66
CA PRO A 578 10.94 -25.10 -22.24
C PRO A 578 12.33 -25.07 -21.60
N GLN A 579 13.27 -25.85 -22.13
CA GLN A 579 14.67 -25.92 -21.68
C GLN A 579 15.59 -24.96 -22.45
N GLY A 580 15.07 -24.25 -23.48
CA GLY A 580 15.81 -23.33 -24.32
C GLY A 580 16.85 -24.03 -25.20
N GLU A 581 16.61 -25.28 -25.55
CA GLU A 581 17.56 -26.08 -26.37
C GLU A 581 17.71 -25.54 -27.79
N ASP A 582 16.61 -25.03 -28.35
CA ASP A 582 16.50 -24.44 -29.71
C ASP A 582 16.71 -22.91 -29.70
N LEU A 583 17.07 -22.28 -28.57
CA LEU A 583 17.23 -20.83 -28.51
C LEU A 583 18.21 -20.28 -29.55
N LEU A 584 19.38 -20.90 -29.68
CA LEU A 584 20.41 -20.45 -30.66
C LEU A 584 19.94 -20.58 -32.09
N GLU A 585 19.14 -21.61 -32.39
CA GLU A 585 18.55 -21.83 -33.72
C GLU A 585 17.51 -20.74 -34.03
N VAL A 586 16.58 -20.51 -33.09
CA VAL A 586 15.57 -19.47 -33.26
C VAL A 586 16.20 -18.09 -33.37
N LEU A 587 17.19 -17.75 -32.55
CA LEU A 587 17.90 -16.47 -32.65
C LEU A 587 18.63 -16.34 -33.99
N SER A 588 19.26 -17.42 -34.50
CA SER A 588 19.91 -17.41 -35.81
C SER A 588 18.94 -17.21 -36.97
N ARG A 589 17.75 -17.80 -36.87
CA ARG A 589 16.66 -17.63 -37.86
C ARG A 589 16.17 -16.18 -37.86
N VAL A 590 15.90 -15.61 -36.67
CA VAL A 590 15.44 -14.22 -36.51
C VAL A 590 16.51 -13.23 -36.98
N ASP A 591 17.77 -13.47 -36.67
CA ASP A 591 18.91 -12.66 -37.13
C ASP A 591 19.06 -12.70 -38.65
N GLY A 592 18.74 -13.83 -39.30
CA GLY A 592 18.73 -13.98 -40.73
C GLY A 592 17.55 -13.36 -41.46
N ASP A 593 16.48 -13.00 -40.74
CA ASP A 593 15.27 -12.36 -41.28
C ASP A 593 14.95 -11.05 -40.50
N ARG A 594 15.73 -10.02 -40.78
CA ARG A 594 15.60 -8.70 -40.14
C ARG A 594 14.31 -7.97 -40.52
N GLU A 595 13.72 -8.31 -41.68
CA GLU A 595 12.43 -7.73 -42.09
C GLU A 595 11.29 -8.27 -41.21
N ALA A 596 11.26 -9.57 -40.96
CA ALA A 596 10.31 -10.16 -40.03
C ALA A 596 10.47 -9.59 -38.61
N LEU A 597 11.70 -9.43 -38.13
CA LEU A 597 11.99 -8.82 -36.84
C LEU A 597 11.45 -7.38 -36.76
N MET A 598 11.63 -6.58 -37.81
CA MET A 598 11.12 -5.22 -37.91
C MET A 598 9.57 -5.18 -37.89
N SER A 599 8.94 -6.08 -38.65
CA SER A 599 7.49 -6.19 -38.72
C SER A 599 6.87 -6.50 -37.32
N VAL A 600 7.49 -7.41 -36.56
CA VAL A 600 7.09 -7.72 -35.19
C VAL A 600 7.22 -6.49 -34.28
N ARG A 601 8.34 -5.78 -34.41
CA ARG A 601 8.57 -4.54 -33.64
C ARG A 601 7.50 -3.47 -33.93
N GLU A 602 7.21 -3.21 -35.19
CA GLU A 602 6.20 -2.24 -35.60
C GLU A 602 4.82 -2.64 -35.09
N HIS A 603 4.45 -3.91 -35.21
CA HIS A 603 3.21 -4.43 -34.68
C HIS A 603 3.09 -4.22 -33.16
N LEU A 604 4.15 -4.45 -32.37
CA LEU A 604 4.16 -4.23 -30.93
C LEU A 604 3.99 -2.74 -30.57
N LEU A 605 4.60 -1.82 -31.35
CA LEU A 605 4.49 -0.38 -31.12
C LEU A 605 3.11 0.19 -31.51
N GLU A 606 2.40 -0.46 -32.43
CA GLU A 606 1.05 -0.10 -32.83
C GLU A 606 -0.01 -0.65 -31.86
N LYS A 607 0.27 -1.81 -31.26
CA LYS A 607 -0.65 -2.49 -30.35
C LYS A 607 -0.77 -1.75 -29.03
N ALA A 608 -1.97 -1.25 -28.72
CA ALA A 608 -2.24 -0.63 -27.43
C ALA A 608 -2.02 -1.64 -26.27
N GLN A 609 -1.18 -1.27 -25.33
CA GLN A 609 -1.00 -2.04 -24.11
C GLN A 609 -2.14 -1.77 -23.14
N ARG A 610 -2.58 -2.82 -22.43
CA ARG A 610 -3.58 -2.69 -21.38
C ARG A 610 -3.08 -1.77 -20.27
N SER A 611 -3.85 -0.75 -19.90
CA SER A 611 -3.49 0.17 -18.82
C SER A 611 -3.78 -0.42 -17.44
N THR A 612 -3.08 0.09 -16.42
CA THR A 612 -3.40 -0.22 -15.01
C THR A 612 -4.82 0.22 -14.64
N LEU A 613 -5.29 1.32 -15.22
CA LEU A 613 -6.66 1.82 -15.00
C LEU A 613 -7.72 0.84 -15.54
N ASP A 614 -7.53 0.30 -16.75
CA ASP A 614 -8.47 -0.67 -17.32
C ASP A 614 -8.47 -1.97 -16.52
N MET A 615 -7.31 -2.43 -16.08
CA MET A 615 -7.21 -3.57 -15.19
C MET A 615 -8.01 -3.34 -13.90
N THR A 616 -7.78 -2.21 -13.23
CA THR A 616 -8.42 -1.88 -11.96
C THR A 616 -9.93 -1.75 -12.09
N LYS A 617 -10.42 -1.11 -13.17
CA LYS A 617 -11.87 -1.02 -13.45
C LYS A 617 -12.52 -2.39 -13.58
N ASP A 618 -11.88 -3.34 -14.25
CA ASP A 618 -12.45 -4.69 -14.42
C ASP A 618 -12.54 -5.43 -13.07
N TYR A 619 -11.55 -5.27 -12.19
CA TYR A 619 -11.62 -5.84 -10.84
C TYR A 619 -12.71 -5.16 -9.99
N LEU A 620 -12.80 -3.83 -10.05
CA LEU A 620 -13.83 -3.08 -9.31
C LEU A 620 -15.26 -3.44 -9.79
N ALA A 621 -15.43 -3.75 -11.06
CA ALA A 621 -16.73 -4.20 -11.60
C ALA A 621 -17.20 -5.54 -11.01
N LEU A 622 -16.30 -6.35 -10.46
CA LEU A 622 -16.64 -7.59 -9.75
C LEU A 622 -17.06 -7.35 -8.29
N LEU A 623 -16.82 -6.16 -7.74
CA LEU A 623 -17.27 -5.77 -6.41
C LEU A 623 -18.63 -5.05 -6.54
N PRO A 624 -19.69 -5.52 -5.89
CA PRO A 624 -20.97 -4.82 -5.90
C PRO A 624 -20.79 -3.43 -5.28
N THR A 625 -21.49 -2.44 -5.86
CA THR A 625 -21.48 -1.07 -5.35
C THR A 625 -21.98 -1.06 -3.91
N PRO A 626 -21.21 -0.56 -2.94
CA PRO A 626 -21.65 -0.53 -1.56
C PRO A 626 -22.85 0.40 -1.40
N SER A 627 -23.78 -0.01 -0.54
CA SER A 627 -24.81 0.92 -0.04
C SER A 627 -24.13 2.01 0.79
N PRO A 628 -24.64 3.26 0.80
CA PRO A 628 -24.12 4.29 1.67
C PRO A 628 -24.06 3.81 3.12
N ILE A 629 -22.88 3.78 3.69
CA ILE A 629 -22.67 3.30 5.07
C ILE A 629 -22.82 4.48 6.01
N ASP A 630 -23.93 4.52 6.75
CA ASP A 630 -24.08 5.32 7.97
C ASP A 630 -23.30 4.68 9.12
N ALA A 631 -22.00 4.54 8.97
CA ALA A 631 -21.17 3.93 10.00
C ALA A 631 -20.68 5.00 11.00
N LYS A 632 -21.10 4.89 12.25
CA LYS A 632 -20.42 5.53 13.37
C LYS A 632 -18.99 4.99 13.39
N ARG A 633 -18.01 5.86 13.20
CA ARG A 633 -16.59 5.47 13.17
C ARG A 633 -16.09 5.20 14.59
N PRO A 634 -15.51 4.04 14.85
CA PRO A 634 -14.97 3.75 16.17
C PRO A 634 -13.72 4.59 16.46
N LEU A 635 -13.53 4.94 17.74
CA LEU A 635 -12.34 5.63 18.22
C LEU A 635 -11.10 4.73 18.14
N CYS A 636 -9.97 5.31 17.78
CA CYS A 636 -8.67 4.65 17.87
C CYS A 636 -8.07 4.85 19.28
N ARG A 637 -8.33 3.91 20.17
CA ARG A 637 -7.84 3.97 21.57
C ARG A 637 -6.47 3.30 21.77
N SER A 638 -6.00 2.50 20.84
CA SER A 638 -4.84 1.61 21.02
C SER A 638 -3.50 2.29 21.29
N VAL A 639 -3.33 3.56 20.85
CA VAL A 639 -2.06 4.30 21.01
C VAL A 639 -2.09 5.18 22.27
N VAL A 640 -3.26 5.64 22.66
CA VAL A 640 -3.43 6.70 23.65
C VAL A 640 -3.75 6.15 25.04
N ALA A 641 -4.31 4.94 25.14
CA ALA A 641 -4.62 4.32 26.43
C ALA A 641 -3.38 4.22 27.34
N ASP A 642 -2.23 3.81 26.79
CA ASP A 642 -0.98 3.69 27.55
C ASP A 642 -0.47 5.05 28.04
N VAL A 643 -0.74 6.13 27.30
CA VAL A 643 -0.35 7.50 27.62
C VAL A 643 -1.23 8.06 28.73
N HIS A 644 -2.54 7.82 28.67
CA HIS A 644 -3.47 8.23 29.75
C HIS A 644 -3.06 7.65 31.11
N VAL A 645 -2.75 6.35 31.14
CA VAL A 645 -2.28 5.68 32.37
C VAL A 645 -1.00 6.32 32.90
N SER A 646 -0.08 6.74 32.01
CA SER A 646 1.18 7.37 32.40
C SER A 646 0.98 8.80 32.93
N LEU A 647 0.03 9.57 32.37
CA LEU A 647 -0.28 10.93 32.82
C LEU A 647 -0.99 10.94 34.16
N ASP A 648 -1.98 10.05 34.33
CA ASP A 648 -2.77 9.97 35.56
C ASP A 648 -1.97 9.38 36.73
N ALA A 649 -0.87 8.67 36.49
CA ALA A 649 0.02 8.11 37.51
C ALA A 649 1.05 9.14 38.10
N GLY A 650 1.08 10.37 37.59
CA GLY A 650 1.89 11.46 38.13
C GLY A 650 3.42 11.35 37.96
N GLU A 651 3.93 10.21 37.55
CA GLU A 651 5.33 10.02 37.12
C GLU A 651 5.37 9.08 35.91
N PRO A 652 5.94 9.50 34.76
CA PRO A 652 6.17 8.59 33.65
C PRO A 652 7.21 7.56 34.09
N SER A 653 6.79 6.40 34.54
CA SER A 653 7.73 5.31 34.73
C SER A 653 8.28 4.97 33.33
N GLN A 654 9.58 5.24 33.12
CA GLN A 654 10.29 4.82 31.89
C GLN A 654 10.06 3.33 31.54
N LYS A 655 9.60 2.53 32.52
CA LYS A 655 9.24 1.11 32.34
C LYS A 655 7.86 0.90 31.65
N ALA A 656 6.93 1.83 31.76
CA ALA A 656 5.60 1.69 31.14
C ALA A 656 5.64 2.04 29.63
N LEU A 657 6.54 2.95 29.22
CA LEU A 657 6.77 3.30 27.81
C LEU A 657 7.67 2.28 27.07
N PHE A 658 8.49 1.55 27.80
CA PHE A 658 9.22 0.41 27.28
C PHE A 658 8.40 -0.89 27.47
N VAL A 659 7.30 -1.01 26.75
CA VAL A 659 6.91 -2.35 26.31
C VAL A 659 8.17 -2.92 25.63
N ARG A 660 8.76 -3.96 26.23
CA ARG A 660 9.98 -4.59 25.72
C ARG A 660 9.92 -4.60 24.22
N PRO A 661 10.96 -4.14 23.50
CA PRO A 661 10.95 -4.21 22.05
C PRO A 661 10.84 -5.70 21.69
N GLY A 662 9.61 -6.12 21.49
CA GLY A 662 9.29 -7.44 21.01
C GLY A 662 9.84 -7.61 19.61
N ALA A 663 9.72 -8.78 19.05
CA ALA A 663 10.13 -9.12 17.67
C ALA A 663 9.72 -8.07 16.63
N ALA A 664 8.62 -7.33 16.86
CA ALA A 664 8.14 -6.27 15.99
C ALA A 664 9.12 -5.09 15.82
N TYR A 665 9.76 -4.62 16.90
CA TYR A 665 10.76 -3.55 16.79
C TYR A 665 12.03 -4.05 16.08
N ARG A 666 12.43 -5.30 16.36
CA ARG A 666 13.59 -5.88 15.67
C ARG A 666 13.32 -6.10 14.19
N LEU A 667 12.07 -6.41 13.83
CA LEU A 667 11.68 -6.63 12.45
C LEU A 667 11.51 -5.29 11.69
N ALA A 668 10.90 -4.28 12.32
CA ALA A 668 10.84 -2.92 11.76
C ALA A 668 12.25 -2.32 11.62
N LEU A 669 13.12 -2.52 12.61
CA LEU A 669 14.52 -2.14 12.54
C LEU A 669 15.26 -2.93 11.44
N PHE A 670 15.00 -4.23 11.32
CA PHE A 670 15.57 -5.07 10.26
C PHE A 670 15.08 -4.61 8.87
N GLN A 671 13.80 -4.33 8.69
CA GLN A 671 13.24 -3.80 7.43
C GLN A 671 13.78 -2.41 7.12
N PHE A 672 13.89 -1.54 8.13
CA PHE A 672 14.52 -0.22 7.99
C PHE A 672 16.01 -0.35 7.66
N LEU A 673 16.74 -1.26 8.31
CA LEU A 673 18.15 -1.52 8.03
C LEU A 673 18.32 -2.15 6.64
N MET A 674 17.43 -3.03 6.21
CA MET A 674 17.44 -3.60 4.86
C MET A 674 17.10 -2.55 3.79
N TYR A 675 16.10 -1.70 4.05
CA TYR A 675 15.79 -0.55 3.19
C TYR A 675 16.97 0.43 3.12
N SER A 676 17.55 0.77 4.28
CA SER A 676 18.72 1.65 4.36
C SER A 676 19.95 1.01 3.73
N TYR A 677 20.15 -0.29 3.88
CA TYR A 677 21.19 -1.06 3.22
C TYR A 677 21.04 -1.02 1.68
N HIS A 678 19.83 -1.24 1.17
CA HIS A 678 19.55 -1.13 -0.28
C HIS A 678 19.74 0.30 -0.79
N LYS A 679 19.35 1.30 -0.01
CA LYS A 679 19.54 2.72 -0.35
C LYS A 679 21.00 3.13 -0.28
N CYS A 680 21.79 2.60 0.67
CA CYS A 680 23.23 2.85 0.78
C CYS A 680 24.04 2.15 -0.31
N GLN A 681 23.63 0.97 -0.76
CA GLN A 681 24.28 0.29 -1.90
C GLN A 681 24.08 1.02 -3.24
N SER A 682 23.01 1.80 -3.37
CA SER A 682 22.78 2.66 -4.55
C SER A 682 23.58 3.97 -4.54
N SER A 683 24.27 4.30 -3.45
CA SER A 683 25.10 5.49 -3.31
C SER A 683 26.58 5.19 -3.60
N PRO A 684 27.21 5.82 -4.61
CA PRO A 684 28.62 5.60 -4.97
C PRO A 684 29.62 5.93 -3.86
N GLN A 685 29.22 6.67 -2.85
CA GLN A 685 30.08 7.12 -1.75
C GLN A 685 30.10 6.16 -0.56
N LEU A 686 29.06 5.36 -0.37
CA LEU A 686 28.89 4.45 0.78
C LEU A 686 29.23 2.98 0.49
N SER A 687 29.38 2.61 -0.78
CA SER A 687 29.79 1.26 -1.20
C SER A 687 31.22 0.86 -0.80
N ARG A 688 31.97 1.76 -0.16
CA ARG A 688 33.36 1.55 0.27
C ARG A 688 33.50 1.20 1.76
N LEU A 689 32.43 1.14 2.52
CA LEU A 689 32.50 0.76 3.94
C LEU A 689 32.64 -0.75 4.13
N PRO A 690 33.51 -1.21 5.06
CA PRO A 690 33.72 -2.63 5.33
C PRO A 690 32.41 -3.29 5.82
N ARG A 691 32.13 -4.51 5.32
CA ARG A 691 30.97 -5.33 5.72
C ARG A 691 30.79 -5.58 7.23
N ALA A 692 31.82 -5.33 8.03
CA ALA A 692 31.80 -5.51 9.49
C ALA A 692 31.17 -4.35 10.26
N LEU A 693 30.83 -3.23 9.59
CA LEU A 693 30.23 -2.05 10.21
C LEU A 693 28.76 -1.85 9.81
N LEU A 694 28.23 -2.72 8.97
CA LEU A 694 26.82 -2.86 8.61
C LEU A 694 26.25 -4.16 9.24
#